data_debd0019a5bd2d0a38ccffb981a4e69b
#
_entry.id   debd0019a5bd2d0a38ccffb981a4e69b
#
_cell.length_a   1.000
_cell.length_b   1.000
_cell.length_c   1.000
_cell.angle_alpha   90.00
_cell.angle_beta   90.00
_cell.angle_gamma   90.00
#
_symmetry.space_group_name_H-M   'P 1'
#
loop_
_entity.id
_entity.type
_entity.pdbx_description
1 polymer ?
#
loop_
_entity_poly.entity_id
_entity_poly.type
_entity_poly.pdbx_seq_one_letter_code
_entity_poly.pdbx_strand_id
1 'polypeptide(L)'
;MAVVRLEVTTREPYEGGQSFGATGSYEKVAGRLHLAVDPLHTANSMITGLDHATRDASGMVHFSTAFRLLQPVDPVRGNRNLLFFVVNRGRQAVPFNRPPAEPDPTETLDAGDGFLMRHGWTVTWCGWQWDVIDDPVLIGLDAPEAVGPDGVALGGDIVVMFQPSVHHADQELSHWPQHPAPGHHFHRHRPNPAADVRDPHAVLTVREWAGGPRTVIARDDWQFAREVGGRAVPDPTHVRLRGGFQPGLIYELRYRTSRSPVVGAGFLAMRDCVSFLRHGDVASGNPAAGRIDHTFGFGVSQCGRFLRDYLAFGCNLDEAGRPAFDGLLPHVAGARRGEFNHWQAQPSVQHVLGMGHLPPFASAPVPDFPTGLFDRQRALGGLPKVVSTNSSSEYWRIESSLTHTDLAGLRDVPVDPNERIYLFAGTQHGPGAPPLGSDTPYGAAGANSFNTVDYSPLLRSALVHLERWVVAGVTPPPHAIPKLGNGTAITRATALHALGSIPGMAVLNASHAPTLPRFNPGPDIAEGHVRVPGDRETGPAYPGYVSALDADGNEVAGWRLPDLTVPLGTHTGWNPRAPHTGGVGQLLDMIGSTVPFSRTEAERTAKRDPRPSVAARYASREEYLERVDRAITRAIDSGWILEEDRGLVTSLAETRWEAFASGDGAPA
;
A
#
# COMPACT_ATOMS: atom_id res chain seq x y z
N MET A 1 -16.98 -20.26 -16.13
CA MET A 1 -15.98 -19.18 -15.95
C MET A 1 -16.72 -17.86 -16.01
N ALA A 2 -16.48 -16.98 -15.04
CA ALA A 2 -17.16 -15.68 -14.98
C ALA A 2 -16.73 -14.71 -16.10
N VAL A 3 -15.53 -14.83 -16.68
CA VAL A 3 -15.16 -14.08 -17.89
C VAL A 3 -15.90 -14.65 -19.09
N VAL A 4 -16.81 -13.85 -19.64
CA VAL A 4 -17.64 -14.23 -20.80
C VAL A 4 -17.08 -13.73 -22.12
N ARG A 5 -16.23 -12.70 -22.10
CA ARG A 5 -15.57 -12.16 -23.28
C ARG A 5 -14.34 -11.33 -22.90
N LEU A 6 -13.24 -11.54 -23.61
CA LEU A 6 -12.13 -10.60 -23.69
C LEU A 6 -12.19 -9.89 -25.03
N GLU A 7 -12.39 -8.59 -25.01
CA GLU A 7 -12.32 -7.73 -26.17
C GLU A 7 -10.90 -7.15 -26.27
N VAL A 8 -10.10 -7.71 -27.17
CA VAL A 8 -8.74 -7.22 -27.42
C VAL A 8 -8.82 -5.98 -28.31
N THR A 9 -8.30 -4.85 -27.82
CA THR A 9 -8.22 -3.59 -28.57
C THR A 9 -6.87 -3.36 -29.20
N THR A 10 -5.81 -3.86 -28.57
CA THR A 10 -4.43 -3.67 -29.04
C THR A 10 -3.61 -4.93 -28.80
N ARG A 11 -2.76 -5.30 -29.76
CA ARG A 11 -1.72 -6.31 -29.63
C ARG A 11 -0.50 -5.86 -30.40
N GLU A 12 0.61 -5.61 -29.71
CA GLU A 12 1.77 -4.97 -30.27
C GLU A 12 3.07 -5.50 -29.62
N PRO A 13 4.22 -5.41 -30.32
CA PRO A 13 5.50 -5.68 -29.68
C PRO A 13 5.75 -4.74 -28.49
N TYR A 14 6.19 -5.30 -27.38
CA TYR A 14 6.58 -4.52 -26.21
C TYR A 14 7.99 -3.97 -26.39
N GLU A 15 8.24 -2.71 -25.98
CA GLU A 15 9.54 -2.01 -26.14
C GLU A 15 10.10 -2.13 -27.57
N GLY A 16 9.27 -1.90 -28.58
CA GLY A 16 9.69 -2.00 -29.97
C GLY A 16 10.19 -3.38 -30.41
N GLY A 17 9.93 -4.44 -29.62
CA GLY A 17 10.41 -5.80 -29.88
C GLY A 17 11.78 -6.10 -29.29
N GLN A 18 12.28 -5.28 -28.37
CA GLN A 18 13.53 -5.52 -27.65
C GLN A 18 13.57 -6.93 -27.04
N SER A 19 14.77 -7.55 -27.03
CA SER A 19 14.99 -8.86 -26.41
C SER A 19 15.46 -8.73 -24.96
N PHE A 20 14.85 -9.49 -24.04
CA PHE A 20 15.18 -9.53 -22.63
C PHE A 20 15.94 -10.83 -22.28
N GLY A 21 17.25 -10.80 -22.40
CA GLY A 21 18.11 -11.94 -22.07
C GLY A 21 17.71 -13.22 -22.82
N ALA A 22 17.67 -14.35 -22.08
CA ALA A 22 17.31 -15.64 -22.63
C ALA A 22 15.82 -15.77 -22.98
N THR A 23 14.95 -14.97 -22.39
CA THR A 23 13.49 -15.00 -22.65
C THR A 23 13.12 -14.47 -24.05
N GLY A 24 13.88 -13.52 -24.58
CA GLY A 24 13.58 -12.90 -25.87
C GLY A 24 12.59 -11.75 -25.76
N SER A 25 11.88 -11.46 -26.87
CA SER A 25 10.95 -10.34 -26.95
C SER A 25 9.61 -10.64 -26.27
N TYR A 26 8.92 -9.56 -25.92
CA TYR A 26 7.59 -9.57 -25.31
C TYR A 26 6.56 -8.93 -26.24
N GLU A 27 5.31 -9.30 -26.06
CA GLU A 27 4.16 -8.60 -26.62
C GLU A 27 3.31 -7.99 -25.51
N LYS A 28 2.69 -6.85 -25.83
CA LYS A 28 1.70 -6.15 -25.00
C LYS A 28 0.32 -6.36 -25.59
N VAL A 29 -0.61 -6.84 -24.77
CA VAL A 29 -2.03 -7.01 -25.14
C VAL A 29 -2.87 -6.11 -24.25
N ALA A 30 -3.75 -5.32 -24.85
CA ALA A 30 -4.68 -4.46 -24.15
C ALA A 30 -6.12 -4.75 -24.59
N GLY A 31 -7.07 -4.53 -23.68
CA GLY A 31 -8.46 -4.77 -23.97
C GLY A 31 -9.38 -4.54 -22.79
N ARG A 32 -10.55 -5.16 -22.88
CA ARG A 32 -11.58 -5.11 -21.86
C ARG A 32 -12.10 -6.51 -21.54
N LEU A 33 -12.12 -6.85 -20.26
CA LEU A 33 -12.75 -8.05 -19.74
C LEU A 33 -14.23 -7.76 -19.44
N HIS A 34 -15.11 -8.61 -19.94
CA HIS A 34 -16.52 -8.64 -19.61
C HIS A 34 -16.79 -9.85 -18.74
N LEU A 35 -17.40 -9.63 -17.58
CA LEU A 35 -17.68 -10.65 -16.58
C LEU A 35 -19.18 -10.80 -16.40
N ALA A 36 -19.61 -12.03 -16.14
CA ALA A 36 -20.96 -12.37 -15.69
C ALA A 36 -20.82 -13.36 -14.54
N VAL A 37 -21.29 -13.02 -13.36
CA VAL A 37 -21.17 -13.81 -12.14
C VAL A 37 -22.55 -14.18 -11.59
N ASP A 38 -22.65 -15.37 -11.02
CA ASP A 38 -23.86 -15.78 -10.30
C ASP A 38 -23.83 -15.20 -8.87
N PRO A 39 -24.69 -14.23 -8.52
CA PRO A 39 -24.70 -13.63 -7.20
C PRO A 39 -25.11 -14.60 -6.08
N LEU A 40 -25.71 -15.75 -6.42
CA LEU A 40 -26.14 -16.78 -5.47
C LEU A 40 -25.11 -17.91 -5.32
N HIS A 41 -24.05 -17.91 -6.13
CA HIS A 41 -23.02 -18.93 -6.04
C HIS A 41 -22.20 -18.78 -4.73
N THR A 42 -21.91 -19.89 -4.09
CA THR A 42 -21.20 -19.91 -2.78
C THR A 42 -19.85 -19.20 -2.80
N ALA A 43 -19.11 -19.26 -3.92
CA ALA A 43 -17.84 -18.56 -4.11
C ALA A 43 -17.99 -17.02 -4.18
N ASN A 44 -19.19 -16.51 -4.36
CA ASN A 44 -19.53 -15.08 -4.47
C ASN A 44 -20.31 -14.57 -3.26
N SER A 45 -20.73 -15.45 -2.34
CA SER A 45 -21.63 -15.15 -1.21
C SER A 45 -21.08 -14.11 -0.21
N MET A 46 -19.77 -13.82 -0.26
CA MET A 46 -19.14 -12.82 0.61
C MET A 46 -19.14 -11.42 0.03
N ILE A 47 -19.59 -11.23 -1.20
CA ILE A 47 -19.56 -9.92 -1.85
C ILE A 47 -20.79 -9.13 -1.43
N THR A 48 -20.58 -8.13 -0.60
CA THR A 48 -21.63 -7.25 -0.08
C THR A 48 -22.40 -6.57 -1.22
N GLY A 49 -23.71 -6.71 -1.21
CA GLY A 49 -24.61 -6.05 -2.17
C GLY A 49 -24.63 -6.66 -3.58
N LEU A 50 -23.89 -7.74 -3.83
CA LEU A 50 -23.92 -8.41 -5.15
C LEU A 50 -25.29 -9.00 -5.48
N ASP A 51 -25.98 -9.51 -4.48
CA ASP A 51 -27.33 -10.06 -4.58
C ASP A 51 -28.40 -8.98 -4.83
N HIS A 52 -28.08 -7.73 -4.56
CA HIS A 52 -28.90 -6.55 -4.88
C HIS A 52 -28.57 -5.92 -6.25
N ALA A 53 -27.54 -6.38 -6.94
CA ALA A 53 -27.20 -5.85 -8.26
C ALA A 53 -28.20 -6.31 -9.33
N THR A 54 -28.37 -5.49 -10.37
CA THR A 54 -29.22 -5.83 -11.50
C THR A 54 -28.75 -7.12 -12.18
N ARG A 55 -29.69 -8.04 -12.43
CA ARG A 55 -29.44 -9.34 -13.07
C ARG A 55 -30.05 -9.38 -14.48
N ASP A 56 -29.41 -10.13 -15.36
CA ASP A 56 -29.97 -10.45 -16.64
C ASP A 56 -31.09 -11.54 -16.55
N ALA A 57 -31.66 -11.94 -17.69
CA ALA A 57 -32.70 -12.96 -17.75
C ALA A 57 -32.22 -14.36 -17.27
N SER A 58 -30.92 -14.62 -17.25
CA SER A 58 -30.31 -15.84 -16.72
C SER A 58 -29.95 -15.76 -15.25
N GLY A 59 -30.20 -14.62 -14.60
CA GLY A 59 -29.89 -14.36 -13.18
C GLY A 59 -28.47 -13.87 -12.90
N MET A 60 -27.68 -13.58 -13.92
CA MET A 60 -26.28 -13.18 -13.79
C MET A 60 -26.12 -11.67 -13.63
N VAL A 61 -25.14 -11.26 -12.84
CA VAL A 61 -24.69 -9.87 -12.68
C VAL A 61 -23.53 -9.60 -13.63
N HIS A 62 -23.67 -8.57 -14.46
CA HIS A 62 -22.67 -8.17 -15.45
C HIS A 62 -21.88 -6.96 -15.00
N PHE A 63 -20.57 -6.98 -15.26
CA PHE A 63 -19.66 -5.84 -15.08
C PHE A 63 -18.43 -5.99 -15.99
N SER A 64 -17.61 -4.96 -16.06
CA SER A 64 -16.45 -4.98 -16.94
C SER A 64 -15.28 -4.20 -16.38
N THR A 65 -14.08 -4.51 -16.88
CA THR A 65 -12.86 -3.83 -16.48
C THR A 65 -11.86 -3.74 -17.63
N ALA A 66 -11.05 -2.68 -17.63
CA ALA A 66 -9.91 -2.61 -18.52
C ALA A 66 -8.86 -3.68 -18.16
N PHE A 67 -8.18 -4.20 -19.17
CA PHE A 67 -7.25 -5.33 -19.07
C PHE A 67 -5.94 -5.02 -19.80
N ARG A 68 -4.82 -5.47 -19.22
CA ARG A 68 -3.49 -5.43 -19.83
C ARG A 68 -2.75 -6.73 -19.55
N LEU A 69 -1.89 -7.13 -20.49
CA LEU A 69 -1.03 -8.31 -20.37
C LEU A 69 0.30 -8.03 -21.06
N LEU A 70 1.40 -8.40 -20.43
CA LEU A 70 2.73 -8.54 -21.01
C LEU A 70 3.13 -10.01 -20.93
N GLN A 71 3.51 -10.61 -22.08
CA GLN A 71 3.91 -12.01 -22.11
C GLN A 71 5.04 -12.26 -23.11
N PRO A 72 5.90 -13.26 -22.87
CA PRO A 72 6.89 -13.69 -23.84
C PRO A 72 6.24 -14.04 -25.18
N VAL A 73 6.79 -13.59 -26.29
CA VAL A 73 6.32 -13.96 -27.65
C VAL A 73 6.47 -15.46 -27.86
N ASP A 74 7.63 -16.02 -27.47
CA ASP A 74 7.87 -17.47 -27.46
C ASP A 74 7.52 -18.04 -26.06
N PRO A 75 6.42 -18.78 -25.92
CA PRO A 75 5.99 -19.31 -24.64
C PRO A 75 6.93 -20.35 -24.02
N VAL A 76 7.77 -21.00 -24.84
CA VAL A 76 8.74 -22.00 -24.36
C VAL A 76 9.89 -21.35 -23.60
N ARG A 77 10.16 -20.07 -23.88
CA ARG A 77 11.22 -19.29 -23.25
C ARG A 77 10.76 -18.54 -21.98
N GLY A 78 9.47 -18.51 -21.70
CA GLY A 78 8.91 -17.99 -20.46
C GLY A 78 9.02 -18.99 -19.31
N ASN A 79 8.92 -18.52 -18.06
CA ASN A 79 8.94 -19.36 -16.86
C ASN A 79 7.57 -19.98 -16.51
N ARG A 80 6.54 -19.72 -17.31
CA ARG A 80 5.15 -20.20 -17.16
C ARG A 80 4.45 -19.71 -15.88
N ASN A 81 4.98 -18.68 -15.24
CA ASN A 81 4.39 -18.02 -14.08
C ASN A 81 3.66 -16.74 -14.52
N LEU A 82 2.46 -16.54 -13.98
CA LEU A 82 1.68 -15.31 -14.13
C LEU A 82 1.81 -14.46 -12.86
N LEU A 83 2.23 -13.23 -12.99
CA LEU A 83 2.18 -12.22 -11.93
C LEU A 83 1.03 -11.25 -12.19
N PHE A 84 0.02 -11.27 -11.34
CA PHE A 84 -1.02 -10.25 -11.31
C PHE A 84 -0.58 -9.10 -10.42
N PHE A 85 -0.41 -7.91 -10.98
CA PHE A 85 -0.15 -6.69 -10.21
C PHE A 85 -1.44 -5.94 -9.95
N VAL A 86 -1.85 -5.87 -8.67
CA VAL A 86 -3.03 -5.15 -8.23
C VAL A 86 -2.80 -3.65 -8.39
N VAL A 87 -3.51 -3.02 -9.32
CA VAL A 87 -3.32 -1.60 -9.63
C VAL A 87 -3.80 -0.69 -8.51
N ASN A 88 -3.00 0.31 -8.16
CA ASN A 88 -3.33 1.29 -7.13
C ASN A 88 -3.97 2.53 -7.76
N ARG A 89 -5.27 2.73 -7.57
CA ARG A 89 -6.08 3.80 -8.21
C ARG A 89 -5.94 3.81 -9.73
N GLY A 90 -5.96 2.61 -10.32
CA GLY A 90 -5.87 2.43 -11.75
C GLY A 90 -4.47 2.57 -12.37
N ARG A 91 -3.45 2.96 -11.60
CA ARG A 91 -2.09 3.14 -12.10
C ARG A 91 -1.44 1.82 -12.47
N GLN A 92 -0.91 1.77 -13.67
CA GLN A 92 -0.13 0.66 -14.17
C GLN A 92 1.36 0.95 -13.96
N ALA A 93 2.13 -0.09 -13.66
CA ALA A 93 3.57 -0.08 -13.63
C ALA A 93 4.06 -1.51 -13.82
N VAL A 94 5.28 -1.70 -14.31
CA VAL A 94 5.93 -3.01 -14.29
C VAL A 94 6.60 -3.16 -12.93
N PRO A 95 6.05 -3.97 -12.02
CA PRO A 95 6.60 -4.07 -10.67
C PRO A 95 7.96 -4.77 -10.69
N PHE A 96 8.77 -4.58 -9.65
CA PHE A 96 10.10 -5.15 -9.48
C PHE A 96 11.16 -4.70 -10.51
N ASN A 97 10.78 -4.14 -11.65
CA ASN A 97 11.71 -3.53 -12.57
C ASN A 97 12.11 -2.15 -12.04
N ARG A 98 13.40 -1.85 -12.08
CA ARG A 98 13.89 -0.54 -11.69
C ARG A 98 13.62 0.45 -12.83
N PRO A 99 12.90 1.56 -12.58
CA PRO A 99 12.64 2.53 -13.62
C PRO A 99 13.95 3.16 -14.13
N PRO A 100 13.98 3.69 -15.37
CA PRO A 100 15.11 4.46 -15.88
C PRO A 100 15.33 5.71 -15.01
N ALA A 101 16.54 6.30 -15.10
CA ALA A 101 16.88 7.51 -14.34
C ALA A 101 15.98 8.71 -14.69
N GLU A 102 15.55 8.77 -15.95
CA GLU A 102 14.62 9.78 -16.46
C GLU A 102 13.42 9.06 -17.08
N PRO A 103 12.39 8.72 -16.27
CA PRO A 103 11.21 8.02 -16.76
C PRO A 103 10.37 8.95 -17.65
N ASP A 104 9.85 8.42 -18.75
CA ASP A 104 8.85 9.10 -19.55
C ASP A 104 7.52 9.13 -18.77
N PRO A 105 6.97 10.30 -18.42
CA PRO A 105 5.73 10.39 -17.65
C PRO A 105 4.49 9.90 -18.43
N THR A 106 4.61 9.73 -19.74
CA THR A 106 3.52 9.22 -20.60
C THR A 106 3.57 7.70 -20.78
N GLU A 107 4.72 7.04 -20.51
CA GLU A 107 4.86 5.59 -20.58
C GLU A 107 4.64 4.97 -19.20
N THR A 108 3.53 4.24 -19.05
CA THR A 108 3.15 3.64 -17.75
C THR A 108 3.69 2.22 -17.56
N LEU A 109 4.15 1.58 -18.64
CA LEU A 109 4.64 0.19 -18.63
C LEU A 109 6.09 0.08 -19.10
N ASP A 110 6.92 1.09 -18.81
CA ASP A 110 8.35 1.07 -19.09
C ASP A 110 9.02 -0.18 -18.50
N ALA A 111 9.83 -0.85 -19.33
CA ALA A 111 10.52 -2.08 -18.92
C ALA A 111 11.61 -1.84 -17.87
N GLY A 112 12.12 -0.62 -17.74
CA GLY A 112 13.22 -0.30 -16.86
C GLY A 112 14.43 -1.22 -17.08
N ASP A 113 14.95 -1.81 -16.00
CA ASP A 113 16.05 -2.77 -16.10
C ASP A 113 15.62 -4.18 -16.58
N GLY A 114 14.34 -4.39 -16.84
CA GLY A 114 13.80 -5.63 -17.41
C GLY A 114 13.86 -6.85 -16.50
N PHE A 115 13.92 -6.69 -15.18
CA PHE A 115 14.05 -7.81 -14.23
C PHE A 115 13.02 -8.92 -14.47
N LEU A 116 11.72 -8.61 -14.44
CA LEU A 116 10.66 -9.61 -14.66
C LEU A 116 10.74 -10.26 -16.04
N MET A 117 11.09 -9.47 -17.06
CA MET A 117 11.19 -9.95 -18.45
C MET A 117 12.38 -10.90 -18.62
N ARG A 118 13.52 -10.58 -18.01
CA ARG A 118 14.69 -11.50 -18.03
C ARG A 118 14.41 -12.81 -17.31
N HIS A 119 13.55 -12.78 -16.28
CA HIS A 119 13.10 -13.97 -15.53
C HIS A 119 11.92 -14.69 -16.19
N GLY A 120 11.42 -14.23 -17.34
CA GLY A 120 10.41 -14.92 -18.14
C GLY A 120 8.99 -14.85 -17.63
N TRP A 121 8.65 -13.88 -16.75
CA TRP A 121 7.32 -13.72 -16.20
C TRP A 121 6.30 -13.23 -17.23
N THR A 122 5.09 -13.77 -17.17
CA THR A 122 3.90 -13.12 -17.74
C THR A 122 3.32 -12.17 -16.69
N VAL A 123 3.02 -10.93 -17.05
CA VAL A 123 2.50 -9.92 -16.11
C VAL A 123 1.14 -9.42 -16.58
N THR A 124 0.17 -9.29 -15.68
CA THR A 124 -1.18 -8.85 -16.02
C THR A 124 -1.75 -7.87 -15.02
N TRP A 125 -2.68 -7.05 -15.51
CA TRP A 125 -3.43 -6.05 -14.75
C TRP A 125 -4.89 -6.05 -15.18
N CYS A 126 -5.79 -5.86 -14.21
CA CYS A 126 -7.15 -5.37 -14.49
C CYS A 126 -7.56 -4.37 -13.41
N GLY A 127 -8.52 -3.51 -13.73
CA GLY A 127 -9.10 -2.58 -12.77
C GLY A 127 -9.95 -3.32 -11.73
N TRP A 128 -9.87 -2.89 -10.48
CA TRP A 128 -10.63 -3.47 -9.37
C TRP A 128 -11.40 -2.41 -8.55
N GLN A 129 -11.07 -1.13 -8.73
CA GLN A 129 -11.65 -0.01 -7.99
C GLN A 129 -12.65 0.73 -8.88
N TRP A 130 -13.87 0.93 -8.35
CA TRP A 130 -14.94 1.67 -9.03
C TRP A 130 -14.69 3.18 -9.05
N ASP A 131 -13.93 3.68 -8.07
CA ASP A 131 -13.71 5.09 -7.81
C ASP A 131 -12.45 5.66 -8.50
N VAL A 132 -11.90 4.94 -9.47
CA VAL A 132 -10.84 5.47 -10.34
C VAL A 132 -11.42 6.61 -11.18
N ILE A 133 -10.69 7.74 -11.25
CA ILE A 133 -11.08 8.89 -12.09
C ILE A 133 -11.03 8.52 -13.58
N ASP A 134 -11.82 9.24 -14.39
CA ASP A 134 -11.79 9.07 -15.85
C ASP A 134 -10.48 9.67 -16.40
N ASP A 135 -9.56 8.80 -16.78
CA ASP A 135 -8.25 9.12 -17.32
C ASP A 135 -7.83 7.99 -18.28
N PRO A 136 -7.31 8.30 -19.50
CA PRO A 136 -7.02 7.28 -20.51
C PRO A 136 -5.90 6.30 -20.11
N VAL A 137 -5.02 6.68 -19.17
CA VAL A 137 -3.91 5.83 -18.70
C VAL A 137 -4.25 5.03 -17.44
N LEU A 138 -5.37 5.33 -16.78
CA LEU A 138 -5.81 4.61 -15.58
C LEU A 138 -6.80 3.51 -15.93
N ILE A 139 -6.73 2.40 -15.21
CA ILE A 139 -7.66 1.28 -15.38
C ILE A 139 -8.53 1.09 -14.14
N GLY A 140 -9.84 1.28 -14.32
CA GLY A 140 -10.85 1.14 -13.28
C GLY A 140 -11.79 -0.03 -13.55
N LEU A 141 -12.69 -0.24 -12.60
CA LEU A 141 -13.77 -1.22 -12.67
C LEU A 141 -15.09 -0.49 -12.91
N ASP A 142 -15.85 -0.91 -13.92
CA ASP A 142 -17.27 -0.56 -14.05
C ASP A 142 -18.06 -1.49 -13.14
N ALA A 143 -18.07 -1.18 -11.84
CA ALA A 143 -18.74 -1.99 -10.84
C ALA A 143 -20.25 -1.95 -11.04
N PRO A 144 -20.97 -3.07 -10.80
CA PRO A 144 -22.42 -3.05 -10.77
C PRO A 144 -22.92 -2.20 -9.60
N GLU A 145 -24.11 -1.62 -9.74
CA GLU A 145 -24.77 -0.84 -8.69
C GLU A 145 -25.78 -1.73 -7.97
N ALA A 146 -25.78 -1.70 -6.64
CA ALA A 146 -26.82 -2.35 -5.84
C ALA A 146 -28.07 -1.47 -5.82
N VAL A 147 -29.23 -2.07 -6.15
CA VAL A 147 -30.51 -1.37 -6.32
C VAL A 147 -31.60 -1.96 -5.44
N GLY A 148 -32.54 -1.13 -5.05
CA GLY A 148 -33.77 -1.57 -4.39
C GLY A 148 -34.77 -2.21 -5.36
N PRO A 149 -35.90 -2.70 -4.84
CA PRO A 149 -36.97 -3.28 -5.68
C PRO A 149 -37.57 -2.32 -6.73
N ASP A 150 -37.39 -1.02 -6.51
CA ASP A 150 -37.80 0.06 -7.42
C ASP A 150 -36.73 0.39 -8.49
N GLY A 151 -35.60 -0.31 -8.49
CA GLY A 151 -34.49 -0.08 -9.42
C GLY A 151 -33.63 1.15 -9.06
N VAL A 152 -33.87 1.79 -7.91
CA VAL A 152 -33.09 2.93 -7.44
C VAL A 152 -31.89 2.43 -6.62
N ALA A 153 -30.73 3.06 -6.79
CA ALA A 153 -29.53 2.70 -6.04
C ALA A 153 -29.75 2.86 -4.51
N LEU A 154 -29.22 1.91 -3.76
CA LEU A 154 -29.33 1.87 -2.30
C LEU A 154 -28.35 2.89 -1.70
N GLY A 155 -28.84 4.11 -1.43
CA GLY A 155 -28.01 5.14 -0.77
C GLY A 155 -27.69 4.82 0.68
N GLY A 156 -26.64 5.46 1.23
CA GLY A 156 -26.22 5.23 2.61
C GLY A 156 -25.31 6.33 3.14
N ASP A 157 -24.95 6.19 4.41
CA ASP A 157 -24.03 7.11 5.08
C ASP A 157 -22.59 6.84 4.66
N ILE A 158 -21.84 7.92 4.46
CA ILE A 158 -20.44 7.88 4.07
C ILE A 158 -19.64 8.92 4.86
N VAL A 159 -18.37 8.66 5.08
CA VAL A 159 -17.45 9.57 5.75
C VAL A 159 -16.23 9.80 4.88
N VAL A 160 -15.90 11.07 4.68
CA VAL A 160 -14.65 11.50 4.05
C VAL A 160 -13.80 12.22 5.08
N MET A 161 -12.53 11.82 5.19
CA MET A 161 -11.54 12.46 6.07
C MET A 161 -10.35 12.96 5.26
N PHE A 162 -9.84 14.15 5.59
CA PHE A 162 -8.67 14.73 4.94
C PHE A 162 -7.90 15.65 5.89
N GLN A 163 -6.61 15.81 5.62
CA GLN A 163 -5.71 16.69 6.37
C GLN A 163 -4.92 17.56 5.37
N PRO A 164 -5.25 18.83 5.18
CA PRO A 164 -4.54 19.70 4.27
C PRO A 164 -3.13 20.02 4.74
N SER A 165 -2.22 20.28 3.79
CA SER A 165 -0.89 20.82 4.05
C SER A 165 -0.77 22.29 3.63
N VAL A 166 -1.77 22.78 2.88
CA VAL A 166 -1.91 24.18 2.45
C VAL A 166 -3.34 24.64 2.69
N HIS A 167 -3.52 25.95 2.89
CA HIS A 167 -4.86 26.53 3.03
C HIS A 167 -5.61 26.52 1.70
N HIS A 168 -6.89 26.12 1.71
CA HIS A 168 -7.79 26.17 0.55
C HIS A 168 -9.26 26.36 0.98
N ALA A 169 -10.09 26.92 0.09
CA ALA A 169 -11.46 27.28 0.42
C ALA A 169 -12.44 26.10 0.32
N ASP A 170 -12.23 25.22 -0.64
CA ASP A 170 -13.07 24.05 -0.92
C ASP A 170 -12.23 22.78 -1.07
N GLN A 171 -12.86 21.63 -0.84
CA GLN A 171 -12.26 20.31 -0.91
C GLN A 171 -13.19 19.37 -1.68
N GLU A 172 -12.66 18.67 -2.66
CA GLU A 172 -13.34 17.52 -3.29
C GLU A 172 -13.65 16.46 -2.21
N LEU A 173 -14.80 15.77 -2.32
CA LEU A 173 -15.19 14.71 -1.38
C LEU A 173 -14.31 13.47 -1.56
N SER A 174 -13.05 13.67 -1.28
CA SER A 174 -11.95 12.72 -1.43
C SER A 174 -11.07 12.78 -0.19
N HIS A 175 -10.44 11.66 0.16
CA HIS A 175 -9.50 11.57 1.30
C HIS A 175 -8.16 12.28 1.03
N TRP A 176 -7.92 12.74 -0.18
CA TRP A 176 -6.73 13.51 -0.52
C TRP A 176 -7.02 14.99 -0.51
N PRO A 177 -6.18 15.78 0.19
CA PRO A 177 -6.30 17.22 0.11
C PRO A 177 -6.05 17.67 -1.33
N GLN A 178 -6.85 18.62 -1.79
CA GLN A 178 -6.61 19.24 -3.09
C GLN A 178 -5.31 20.01 -3.02
N HIS A 179 -4.35 19.62 -3.73
CA HIS A 179 -3.28 20.33 -4.41
C HIS A 179 -2.42 19.34 -5.21
N PRO A 180 -2.93 18.73 -6.24
CA PRO A 180 -2.03 18.06 -7.15
C PRO A 180 -1.24 19.15 -7.88
N ALA A 181 0.09 19.12 -7.76
CA ALA A 181 0.91 19.73 -8.80
C ALA A 181 0.46 19.15 -10.15
N PRO A 182 0.49 19.94 -11.23
CA PRO A 182 0.14 19.44 -12.56
C PRO A 182 0.87 18.11 -12.84
N GLY A 183 0.14 17.07 -13.23
CA GLY A 183 0.68 15.72 -13.47
C GLY A 183 0.57 14.73 -12.31
N HIS A 184 0.20 15.14 -11.10
CA HIS A 184 0.01 14.23 -9.96
C HIS A 184 -1.45 13.79 -9.77
N HIS A 185 -2.06 13.17 -10.80
CA HIS A 185 -3.41 12.58 -10.72
C HIS A 185 -3.49 11.36 -9.78
N PHE A 186 -2.37 10.88 -9.28
CA PHE A 186 -2.18 9.56 -8.68
C PHE A 186 -2.89 9.32 -7.36
N HIS A 187 -3.32 10.36 -6.70
CA HIS A 187 -3.94 10.24 -5.37
C HIS A 187 -5.42 10.60 -5.40
N ARG A 188 -5.90 11.16 -6.51
CA ARG A 188 -7.31 11.47 -6.68
C ARG A 188 -8.11 10.19 -6.90
N HIS A 189 -9.34 10.21 -6.45
CA HIS A 189 -10.33 9.19 -6.77
C HIS A 189 -11.67 9.88 -7.04
N ARG A 190 -12.53 9.21 -7.75
CA ARG A 190 -13.88 9.70 -8.05
C ARG A 190 -14.63 9.91 -6.72
N PRO A 191 -15.15 11.11 -6.46
CA PRO A 191 -15.91 11.35 -5.24
C PRO A 191 -17.24 10.61 -5.27
N ASN A 192 -17.72 10.22 -4.10
CA ASN A 192 -19.08 9.74 -3.92
C ASN A 192 -19.97 10.98 -3.66
N PRO A 193 -20.90 11.36 -4.54
CA PRO A 193 -21.61 12.61 -4.43
C PRO A 193 -22.61 12.62 -3.27
N ALA A 194 -22.80 13.77 -2.64
CA ALA A 194 -23.87 13.96 -1.67
C ALA A 194 -25.24 13.79 -2.37
N ALA A 195 -26.14 13.03 -1.73
CA ALA A 195 -27.49 12.81 -2.27
C ALA A 195 -28.32 14.09 -2.28
N ASP A 196 -28.10 14.98 -1.29
CA ASP A 196 -28.73 16.30 -1.20
C ASP A 196 -27.69 17.32 -0.70
N VAL A 197 -27.41 18.35 -1.48
CA VAL A 197 -26.51 19.45 -1.11
C VAL A 197 -27.03 20.29 0.09
N ARG A 198 -28.29 20.15 0.42
CA ARG A 198 -28.95 20.84 1.53
C ARG A 198 -29.21 19.94 2.75
N ASP A 199 -28.73 18.69 2.72
CA ASP A 199 -28.95 17.75 3.82
C ASP A 199 -28.62 18.38 5.19
N PRO A 200 -29.61 18.57 6.07
CA PRO A 200 -29.41 19.16 7.40
C PRO A 200 -28.73 18.20 8.36
N HIS A 201 -28.67 16.91 8.04
CA HIS A 201 -28.07 15.86 8.88
C HIS A 201 -26.60 15.63 8.55
N ALA A 202 -26.08 16.23 7.47
CA ALA A 202 -24.67 16.16 7.17
C ALA A 202 -23.85 16.94 8.22
N VAL A 203 -22.75 16.35 8.69
CA VAL A 203 -21.95 16.87 9.80
C VAL A 203 -20.49 17.00 9.39
N LEU A 204 -19.93 18.19 9.52
CA LEU A 204 -18.51 18.46 9.39
C LEU A 204 -17.89 18.67 10.77
N THR A 205 -16.82 17.93 11.05
CA THR A 205 -16.05 18.09 12.29
C THR A 205 -14.59 18.42 11.98
N VAL A 206 -13.89 18.97 12.96
CA VAL A 206 -12.46 19.25 12.92
C VAL A 206 -11.79 18.79 14.21
N ARG A 207 -10.53 18.34 14.11
CA ARG A 207 -9.66 18.01 15.25
C ARG A 207 -8.20 18.34 14.94
N GLU A 208 -7.41 18.55 15.99
CA GLU A 208 -6.00 18.92 15.84
C GLU A 208 -5.08 17.75 15.53
N TRP A 209 -5.36 16.53 16.04
CA TRP A 209 -4.60 15.30 15.79
C TRP A 209 -5.52 14.07 15.79
N ALA A 210 -5.00 12.93 15.36
CA ALA A 210 -5.76 11.71 15.12
C ALA A 210 -6.64 11.26 16.31
N GLY A 211 -6.11 11.29 17.52
CA GLY A 211 -6.82 10.93 18.76
C GLY A 211 -7.42 12.14 19.49
N GLY A 212 -7.37 13.34 18.90
CA GLY A 212 -7.90 14.57 19.51
C GLY A 212 -9.43 14.64 19.53
N PRO A 213 -10.00 15.51 20.39
CA PRO A 213 -11.43 15.71 20.44
C PRO A 213 -11.95 16.29 19.13
N ARG A 214 -13.10 15.79 18.68
CA ARG A 214 -13.81 16.32 17.51
C ARG A 214 -14.65 17.54 17.91
N THR A 215 -14.52 18.63 17.18
CA THR A 215 -15.37 19.84 17.30
C THR A 215 -16.27 19.91 16.07
N VAL A 216 -17.58 20.01 16.29
CA VAL A 216 -18.55 20.17 15.21
C VAL A 216 -18.46 21.60 14.67
N ILE A 217 -18.32 21.73 13.35
CA ILE A 217 -18.40 23.02 12.65
C ILE A 217 -19.88 23.33 12.36
N ALA A 218 -20.33 24.52 12.73
CA ALA A 218 -21.73 24.90 12.55
C ALA A 218 -22.18 24.75 11.08
N ARG A 219 -23.40 24.25 10.85
CA ARG A 219 -23.89 23.95 9.48
C ARG A 219 -23.91 25.18 8.58
N ASP A 220 -24.11 26.36 9.13
CA ASP A 220 -24.11 27.65 8.40
C ASP A 220 -22.70 28.11 7.98
N ASP A 221 -21.64 27.49 8.49
CA ASP A 221 -20.26 27.82 8.17
C ASP A 221 -19.70 27.04 6.98
N TRP A 222 -20.42 26.05 6.49
CA TRP A 222 -19.98 25.22 5.37
C TRP A 222 -21.15 24.78 4.48
N GLN A 223 -20.86 24.39 3.25
CA GLN A 223 -21.86 23.93 2.29
C GLN A 223 -21.25 22.97 1.27
N PHE A 224 -22.08 22.13 0.65
CA PHE A 224 -21.69 21.36 -0.51
C PHE A 224 -21.59 22.31 -1.71
N ALA A 225 -20.39 22.75 -2.02
CA ALA A 225 -20.11 23.72 -3.07
C ALA A 225 -18.62 23.70 -3.42
N ARG A 226 -18.32 24.17 -4.62
CA ARG A 226 -16.96 24.54 -5.04
C ARG A 226 -16.86 26.04 -5.28
N GLU A 227 -15.64 26.54 -5.23
CA GLU A 227 -15.37 27.95 -5.55
C GLU A 227 -15.14 28.10 -7.06
N VAL A 228 -15.93 28.96 -7.69
CA VAL A 228 -15.79 29.31 -9.11
C VAL A 228 -15.78 30.84 -9.24
N GLY A 229 -14.66 31.41 -9.67
CA GLY A 229 -14.53 32.88 -9.82
C GLY A 229 -14.79 33.65 -8.53
N GLY A 230 -14.35 33.15 -7.38
CA GLY A 230 -14.55 33.78 -6.06
C GLY A 230 -15.97 33.60 -5.48
N ARG A 231 -16.81 32.79 -6.11
CA ARG A 231 -18.18 32.51 -5.65
C ARG A 231 -18.39 31.05 -5.33
N ALA A 232 -19.19 30.77 -4.29
CA ALA A 232 -19.63 29.41 -3.99
C ALA A 232 -20.71 28.98 -4.98
N VAL A 233 -20.47 27.88 -5.69
CA VAL A 233 -21.44 27.25 -6.61
C VAL A 233 -21.80 25.88 -6.01
N PRO A 234 -23.10 25.59 -5.78
CA PRO A 234 -23.53 24.29 -5.26
C PRO A 234 -22.96 23.13 -6.09
N ASP A 235 -22.35 22.17 -5.43
CA ASP A 235 -21.70 21.02 -6.06
C ASP A 235 -21.76 19.83 -5.10
N PRO A 236 -22.41 18.69 -5.48
CA PRO A 236 -22.54 17.53 -4.61
C PRO A 236 -21.22 16.76 -4.39
N THR A 237 -20.15 17.12 -5.11
CA THR A 237 -18.85 16.46 -5.04
C THR A 237 -17.79 17.26 -4.28
N HIS A 238 -18.15 18.44 -3.76
CA HIS A 238 -17.23 19.32 -3.03
C HIS A 238 -17.86 19.83 -1.73
N VAL A 239 -17.00 20.12 -0.76
CA VAL A 239 -17.36 20.86 0.46
C VAL A 239 -16.55 22.15 0.53
N ARG A 240 -17.22 23.27 0.79
CA ARG A 240 -16.61 24.58 0.99
C ARG A 240 -16.82 25.05 2.42
N LEU A 241 -15.74 25.49 3.06
CA LEU A 241 -15.74 26.02 4.44
C LEU A 241 -15.56 27.53 4.44
N ARG A 242 -16.38 28.24 5.20
CA ARG A 242 -16.17 29.67 5.46
C ARG A 242 -14.87 29.87 6.25
N GLY A 243 -13.94 30.66 5.72
CA GLY A 243 -12.59 30.83 6.25
C GLY A 243 -11.58 29.78 5.78
N GLY A 244 -12.02 28.79 5.02
CA GLY A 244 -11.17 27.77 4.41
C GLY A 244 -10.67 26.70 5.37
N PHE A 245 -10.14 25.64 4.78
CA PHE A 245 -9.52 24.51 5.48
C PHE A 245 -8.10 24.86 5.88
N GLN A 246 -7.75 24.66 7.15
CA GLN A 246 -6.47 25.07 7.72
C GLN A 246 -5.44 23.93 7.65
N PRO A 247 -4.18 24.23 7.29
CA PRO A 247 -3.11 23.23 7.26
C PRO A 247 -2.94 22.50 8.60
N GLY A 248 -2.73 21.18 8.52
CA GLY A 248 -2.44 20.34 9.67
C GLY A 248 -3.65 19.94 10.52
N LEU A 249 -4.81 20.56 10.34
CA LEU A 249 -6.05 20.12 10.98
C LEU A 249 -6.67 18.94 10.21
N ILE A 250 -7.34 18.06 10.93
CA ILE A 250 -8.02 16.89 10.37
C ILE A 250 -9.51 17.18 10.33
N TYR A 251 -10.07 17.15 9.13
CA TYR A 251 -11.49 17.33 8.87
C TYR A 251 -12.16 16.01 8.58
N GLU A 252 -13.38 15.84 9.09
CA GLU A 252 -14.20 14.64 8.88
C GLU A 252 -15.62 15.09 8.52
N LEU A 253 -16.06 14.75 7.29
CA LEU A 253 -17.40 15.05 6.80
C LEU A 253 -18.21 13.77 6.68
N ARG A 254 -19.31 13.68 7.43
CA ARG A 254 -20.33 12.65 7.32
C ARG A 254 -21.52 13.17 6.53
N TYR A 255 -21.96 12.40 5.54
CA TYR A 255 -23.10 12.76 4.67
C TYR A 255 -23.75 11.49 4.08
N ARG A 256 -24.90 11.65 3.43
CA ARG A 256 -25.54 10.58 2.66
C ARG A 256 -25.17 10.67 1.20
N THR A 257 -24.89 9.51 0.57
CA THR A 257 -24.79 9.37 -0.88
C THR A 257 -26.00 8.61 -1.42
N SER A 258 -26.35 8.87 -2.70
CA SER A 258 -27.34 8.12 -3.45
C SER A 258 -26.77 6.94 -4.23
N ARG A 259 -25.43 6.73 -4.18
CA ARG A 259 -24.77 5.65 -4.90
C ARG A 259 -24.50 4.45 -4.00
N SER A 260 -24.47 3.26 -4.63
CA SER A 260 -24.17 2.02 -3.93
C SER A 260 -23.45 1.03 -4.85
N PRO A 261 -22.24 1.37 -5.33
CA PRO A 261 -21.46 0.44 -6.14
C PRO A 261 -21.12 -0.81 -5.31
N VAL A 262 -21.17 -1.98 -5.95
CA VAL A 262 -20.76 -3.25 -5.35
C VAL A 262 -19.23 -3.30 -5.33
N VAL A 263 -18.65 -2.78 -4.25
CA VAL A 263 -17.19 -2.56 -4.13
C VAL A 263 -16.41 -3.87 -4.21
N GLY A 264 -16.95 -4.93 -3.56
CA GLY A 264 -16.36 -6.29 -3.55
C GLY A 264 -16.30 -6.95 -4.93
N ALA A 265 -16.97 -6.43 -5.97
CA ALA A 265 -16.82 -6.90 -7.34
C ALA A 265 -15.36 -6.82 -7.84
N GLY A 266 -14.54 -5.96 -7.22
CA GLY A 266 -13.10 -5.92 -7.46
C GLY A 266 -12.37 -7.22 -7.12
N PHE A 267 -12.78 -7.94 -6.08
CA PHE A 267 -12.24 -9.28 -5.76
C PHE A 267 -12.56 -10.29 -6.86
N LEU A 268 -13.80 -10.24 -7.38
CA LEU A 268 -14.24 -11.11 -8.47
C LEU A 268 -13.50 -10.79 -9.77
N ALA A 269 -13.35 -9.50 -10.10
CA ALA A 269 -12.60 -9.08 -11.29
C ALA A 269 -11.16 -9.63 -11.28
N MET A 270 -10.43 -9.51 -10.18
CA MET A 270 -9.09 -10.04 -10.03
C MET A 270 -9.06 -11.57 -10.09
N ARG A 271 -9.90 -12.24 -9.29
CA ARG A 271 -10.00 -13.71 -9.23
C ARG A 271 -10.26 -14.31 -10.61
N ASP A 272 -11.28 -13.80 -11.28
CA ASP A 272 -11.79 -14.40 -12.51
C ASP A 272 -10.92 -14.04 -13.73
N CYS A 273 -10.23 -12.87 -13.70
CA CYS A 273 -9.19 -12.55 -14.68
C CYS A 273 -8.05 -13.58 -14.62
N VAL A 274 -7.53 -13.87 -13.44
CA VAL A 274 -6.41 -14.82 -13.26
C VAL A 274 -6.87 -16.24 -13.60
N SER A 275 -8.04 -16.66 -13.12
CA SER A 275 -8.62 -17.96 -13.45
C SER A 275 -8.83 -18.14 -14.98
N PHE A 276 -9.29 -17.09 -15.68
CA PHE A 276 -9.43 -17.09 -17.13
C PHE A 276 -8.10 -17.25 -17.84
N LEU A 277 -7.07 -16.49 -17.46
CA LEU A 277 -5.75 -16.58 -18.08
C LEU A 277 -5.09 -17.94 -17.87
N ARG A 278 -5.29 -18.56 -16.70
CA ARG A 278 -4.73 -19.87 -16.37
C ARG A 278 -5.48 -21.02 -17.03
N HIS A 279 -6.80 -20.98 -17.06
CA HIS A 279 -7.65 -22.13 -17.39
C HIS A 279 -8.48 -21.98 -18.67
N GLY A 280 -8.63 -20.76 -19.17
CA GLY A 280 -9.35 -20.51 -20.43
C GLY A 280 -8.57 -21.09 -21.61
N ASP A 281 -9.29 -21.61 -22.59
CA ASP A 281 -8.70 -22.12 -23.83
C ASP A 281 -8.60 -21.03 -24.91
N VAL A 282 -8.03 -21.40 -26.05
CA VAL A 282 -7.93 -20.51 -27.22
C VAL A 282 -9.31 -20.11 -27.76
N ALA A 283 -10.29 -21.02 -27.68
CA ALA A 283 -11.63 -20.77 -28.20
C ALA A 283 -12.37 -19.72 -27.36
N SER A 284 -12.04 -19.59 -26.08
CA SER A 284 -12.56 -18.53 -25.19
C SER A 284 -11.87 -17.17 -25.40
N GLY A 285 -10.92 -17.06 -26.33
CA GLY A 285 -10.17 -15.83 -26.59
C GLY A 285 -9.05 -15.54 -25.58
N ASN A 286 -8.63 -16.54 -24.78
CA ASN A 286 -7.53 -16.38 -23.82
C ASN A 286 -6.19 -16.21 -24.54
N PRO A 287 -5.49 -15.05 -24.42
CA PRO A 287 -4.21 -14.83 -25.06
C PRO A 287 -3.05 -15.64 -24.44
N ALA A 288 -3.22 -16.14 -23.20
CA ALA A 288 -2.25 -16.93 -22.46
C ALA A 288 -2.63 -18.43 -22.38
N ALA A 289 -3.54 -18.90 -23.21
CA ALA A 289 -4.04 -20.27 -23.18
C ALA A 289 -2.89 -21.31 -23.22
N GLY A 290 -2.84 -22.20 -22.21
CA GLY A 290 -1.83 -23.24 -22.08
C GLY A 290 -0.41 -22.76 -21.72
N ARG A 291 -0.25 -21.47 -21.36
CA ARG A 291 1.07 -20.87 -21.06
C ARG A 291 1.37 -20.73 -19.58
N ILE A 292 0.38 -20.89 -18.68
CA ILE A 292 0.47 -20.57 -17.25
C ILE A 292 0.30 -21.83 -16.41
N ASP A 293 1.31 -22.16 -15.60
CA ASP A 293 1.29 -23.24 -14.62
C ASP A 293 1.00 -22.73 -13.21
N HIS A 294 1.65 -21.61 -12.81
CA HIS A 294 1.48 -21.00 -11.49
C HIS A 294 1.09 -19.54 -11.57
N THR A 295 0.37 -19.10 -10.55
CA THR A 295 -0.19 -17.74 -10.50
C THR A 295 0.14 -17.05 -9.19
N PHE A 296 0.59 -15.79 -9.30
CA PHE A 296 1.04 -14.98 -8.20
C PHE A 296 0.33 -13.63 -8.20
N GLY A 297 0.01 -13.12 -6.99
CA GLY A 297 -0.54 -11.78 -6.83
C GLY A 297 0.41 -10.88 -6.05
N PHE A 298 0.65 -9.68 -6.57
CA PHE A 298 1.44 -8.66 -5.91
C PHE A 298 0.63 -7.38 -5.73
N GLY A 299 0.67 -6.81 -4.53
CA GLY A 299 -0.03 -5.57 -4.22
C GLY A 299 0.75 -4.71 -3.24
N VAL A 300 0.84 -3.41 -3.53
CA VAL A 300 1.56 -2.44 -2.70
C VAL A 300 0.57 -1.60 -1.91
N SER A 301 0.83 -1.40 -0.60
CA SER A 301 0.06 -0.48 0.24
C SER A 301 -1.43 -0.86 0.32
N GLN A 302 -2.30 -0.03 -0.20
CA GLN A 302 -3.73 -0.31 -0.36
C GLN A 302 -3.97 -1.65 -1.05
N CYS A 303 -3.25 -1.95 -2.11
CA CYS A 303 -3.36 -3.19 -2.87
C CYS A 303 -2.82 -4.40 -2.09
N GLY A 304 -1.83 -4.20 -1.22
CA GLY A 304 -1.39 -5.21 -0.25
C GLY A 304 -2.50 -5.52 0.78
N ARG A 305 -3.21 -4.49 1.28
CA ARG A 305 -4.39 -4.69 2.15
C ARG A 305 -5.53 -5.39 1.40
N PHE A 306 -5.73 -5.06 0.12
CA PHE A 306 -6.71 -5.72 -0.73
C PHE A 306 -6.44 -7.23 -0.84
N LEU A 307 -5.18 -7.65 -1.04
CA LEU A 307 -4.82 -9.07 -1.05
C LEU A 307 -5.06 -9.75 0.32
N ARG A 308 -4.81 -9.04 1.43
CA ARG A 308 -5.13 -9.57 2.77
C ARG A 308 -6.63 -9.74 2.97
N ASP A 309 -7.44 -8.75 2.58
CA ASP A 309 -8.89 -8.85 2.65
C ASP A 309 -9.46 -9.92 1.70
N TYR A 310 -8.89 -10.07 0.51
CA TYR A 310 -9.23 -11.13 -0.44
C TYR A 310 -9.16 -12.52 0.22
N LEU A 311 -8.13 -12.79 1.01
CA LEU A 311 -8.01 -14.04 1.77
C LEU A 311 -8.95 -14.09 2.97
N ALA A 312 -9.14 -12.99 3.68
CA ALA A 312 -10.05 -12.92 4.82
C ALA A 312 -11.51 -13.21 4.42
N PHE A 313 -11.91 -12.77 3.23
CA PHE A 313 -13.22 -13.04 2.66
C PHE A 313 -13.32 -14.41 1.97
N GLY A 314 -12.21 -15.14 1.80
CA GLY A 314 -12.19 -16.48 1.20
C GLY A 314 -12.42 -16.46 -0.31
N CYS A 315 -11.88 -15.46 -1.02
CA CYS A 315 -12.16 -15.23 -2.42
C CYS A 315 -11.26 -16.00 -3.40
N ASN A 316 -10.31 -16.82 -2.93
CA ASN A 316 -9.31 -17.46 -3.81
C ASN A 316 -9.83 -18.67 -4.62
N LEU A 317 -11.09 -19.02 -4.52
CA LEU A 317 -11.69 -20.04 -5.37
C LEU A 317 -12.64 -19.41 -6.39
N ASP A 318 -12.49 -19.79 -7.67
CA ASP A 318 -13.45 -19.43 -8.70
C ASP A 318 -14.75 -20.24 -8.57
N GLU A 319 -15.76 -19.96 -9.40
CA GLU A 319 -17.04 -20.67 -9.40
C GLU A 319 -16.92 -22.17 -9.76
N ALA A 320 -15.78 -22.62 -10.31
CA ALA A 320 -15.48 -24.02 -10.55
C ALA A 320 -14.69 -24.68 -9.41
N GLY A 321 -14.46 -23.97 -8.29
CA GLY A 321 -13.72 -24.44 -7.14
C GLY A 321 -12.20 -24.51 -7.34
N ARG A 322 -11.65 -23.82 -8.34
CA ARG A 322 -10.22 -23.81 -8.66
C ARG A 322 -9.54 -22.60 -8.01
N PRO A 323 -8.35 -22.79 -7.39
CA PRO A 323 -7.59 -21.67 -6.85
C PRO A 323 -7.17 -20.69 -7.95
N ALA A 324 -7.42 -19.38 -7.74
CA ALA A 324 -6.94 -18.34 -8.63
C ALA A 324 -5.45 -18.08 -8.42
N PHE A 325 -4.98 -18.01 -7.18
CA PHE A 325 -3.57 -17.77 -6.85
C PHE A 325 -2.95 -18.93 -6.08
N ASP A 326 -1.70 -19.24 -6.42
CA ASP A 326 -0.82 -20.18 -5.70
C ASP A 326 0.09 -19.41 -4.71
N GLY A 327 0.43 -18.15 -5.00
CA GLY A 327 1.26 -17.30 -4.15
C GLY A 327 0.79 -15.85 -4.10
N LEU A 328 0.90 -15.20 -2.94
CA LEU A 328 0.57 -13.77 -2.77
C LEU A 328 1.70 -13.05 -2.05
N LEU A 329 2.00 -11.83 -2.53
CA LEU A 329 2.98 -10.92 -1.93
C LEU A 329 2.31 -9.57 -1.59
N PRO A 330 1.63 -9.46 -0.44
CA PRO A 330 1.18 -8.17 0.08
C PRO A 330 2.37 -7.38 0.64
N HIS A 331 2.70 -6.27 -0.03
CA HIS A 331 3.80 -5.38 0.35
C HIS A 331 3.26 -4.11 1.03
N VAL A 332 3.90 -3.69 2.12
CA VAL A 332 3.57 -2.51 2.95
C VAL A 332 2.08 -2.39 3.28
N ALA A 333 1.47 -3.52 3.61
CA ALA A 333 0.05 -3.61 3.93
C ALA A 333 -0.24 -3.28 5.40
N GLY A 334 0.73 -3.46 6.31
CA GLY A 334 0.54 -3.34 7.74
C GLY A 334 -0.47 -4.32 8.31
N ALA A 335 -1.06 -4.00 9.45
CA ALA A 335 -2.13 -4.80 10.05
C ALA A 335 -3.53 -4.32 9.68
N ARG A 336 -3.71 -3.03 9.42
CA ARG A 336 -5.04 -2.45 9.12
C ARG A 336 -5.57 -2.99 7.80
N ARG A 337 -6.88 -3.22 7.77
CA ARG A 337 -7.61 -3.65 6.58
C ARG A 337 -8.12 -2.43 5.79
N GLY A 338 -8.58 -2.65 4.56
CA GLY A 338 -9.16 -1.62 3.72
C GLY A 338 -10.69 -1.63 3.71
N GLU A 339 -11.27 -0.68 3.02
CA GLU A 339 -12.71 -0.61 2.79
C GLU A 339 -13.02 -1.16 1.38
N PHE A 340 -12.98 -2.50 1.24
CA PHE A 340 -13.04 -3.16 -0.06
C PHE A 340 -14.28 -4.02 -0.27
N ASN A 341 -15.14 -4.17 0.76
CA ASN A 341 -16.32 -5.01 0.68
C ASN A 341 -17.42 -4.57 1.69
N HIS A 342 -17.66 -3.28 1.81
CA HIS A 342 -18.71 -2.75 2.67
C HIS A 342 -19.66 -1.88 1.84
N TRP A 343 -20.88 -1.68 2.33
CA TRP A 343 -21.81 -0.72 1.76
C TRP A 343 -21.20 0.68 1.74
N GLN A 344 -21.34 1.40 0.64
CA GLN A 344 -20.82 2.74 0.36
C GLN A 344 -19.30 2.89 0.57
N ALA A 345 -18.55 1.79 0.63
CA ALA A 345 -17.12 1.82 0.83
C ALA A 345 -16.37 2.55 -0.29
N GLN A 346 -15.27 3.18 0.08
CA GLN A 346 -14.38 3.90 -0.84
C GLN A 346 -13.04 3.16 -0.94
N PRO A 347 -12.85 2.31 -1.95
CA PRO A 347 -11.66 1.46 -2.05
C PRO A 347 -10.36 2.26 -2.19
N SER A 348 -10.42 3.49 -2.67
CA SER A 348 -9.25 4.36 -2.81
C SER A 348 -8.85 5.11 -1.54
N VAL A 349 -9.52 4.88 -0.41
CA VAL A 349 -9.17 5.49 0.88
C VAL A 349 -7.75 5.14 1.29
N GLN A 350 -6.96 6.14 1.64
CA GLN A 350 -5.58 5.97 2.05
C GLN A 350 -5.24 6.66 3.37
N HIS A 351 -6.02 7.63 3.79
CA HIS A 351 -5.77 8.33 5.05
C HIS A 351 -5.85 7.35 6.22
N VAL A 352 -4.81 7.32 7.06
CA VAL A 352 -4.69 6.33 8.16
C VAL A 352 -5.88 6.31 9.10
N LEU A 353 -6.56 7.43 9.29
CA LEU A 353 -7.76 7.54 10.12
C LEU A 353 -9.01 6.95 9.47
N GLY A 354 -9.04 6.87 8.13
CA GLY A 354 -10.15 6.31 7.35
C GLY A 354 -9.99 4.83 7.03
N MET A 355 -8.82 4.23 7.28
CA MET A 355 -8.60 2.82 6.98
C MET A 355 -9.29 1.92 7.99
N GLY A 356 -9.78 0.78 7.50
CA GLY A 356 -10.49 -0.23 8.26
C GLY A 356 -9.78 -0.70 9.53
N HIS A 357 -10.59 -0.96 10.54
CA HIS A 357 -10.13 -1.28 11.89
C HIS A 357 -10.52 -2.69 12.29
N LEU A 358 -11.02 -3.48 11.32
CA LEU A 358 -11.62 -4.79 11.58
C LEU A 358 -10.57 -5.85 11.83
N PRO A 359 -10.61 -6.57 12.97
CA PRO A 359 -9.91 -7.82 13.12
C PRO A 359 -10.51 -8.89 12.16
N PRO A 360 -9.80 -10.00 11.89
CA PRO A 360 -8.49 -10.35 12.45
C PRO A 360 -7.35 -9.59 11.77
N PHE A 361 -6.26 -9.34 12.53
CA PHE A 361 -5.06 -8.71 12.00
C PHE A 361 -3.96 -9.73 11.67
N ALA A 362 -3.83 -10.78 12.50
CA ALA A 362 -2.89 -11.88 12.30
C ALA A 362 -3.46 -12.96 11.36
N SER A 363 -2.59 -13.65 10.65
CA SER A 363 -2.96 -14.76 9.75
C SER A 363 -3.53 -15.98 10.49
N ALA A 364 -3.03 -16.23 11.71
CA ALA A 364 -3.52 -17.28 12.59
C ALA A 364 -4.41 -16.70 13.71
N PRO A 365 -5.25 -17.52 14.36
CA PRO A 365 -6.02 -17.10 15.53
C PRO A 365 -5.15 -16.57 16.66
N VAL A 366 -5.65 -15.55 17.35
CA VAL A 366 -5.02 -14.99 18.55
C VAL A 366 -5.95 -15.14 19.75
N PRO A 367 -5.45 -15.12 21.00
CA PRO A 367 -6.27 -15.40 22.19
C PRO A 367 -7.55 -14.58 22.31
N ASP A 368 -7.50 -13.31 21.94
CA ASP A 368 -8.66 -12.40 22.05
C ASP A 368 -9.52 -12.39 20.77
N PHE A 369 -9.11 -13.11 19.72
CA PHE A 369 -9.84 -13.23 18.46
C PHE A 369 -9.63 -14.62 17.88
N PRO A 370 -10.60 -15.54 18.06
CA PRO A 370 -10.41 -16.97 17.77
C PRO A 370 -10.35 -17.30 16.26
N THR A 371 -10.55 -16.33 15.38
CA THR A 371 -10.50 -16.51 13.92
C THR A 371 -9.32 -15.74 13.35
N GLY A 372 -8.40 -16.44 12.68
CA GLY A 372 -7.29 -15.84 11.95
C GLY A 372 -7.71 -15.31 10.56
N LEU A 373 -6.88 -14.44 9.99
CA LEU A 373 -7.12 -13.84 8.68
C LEU A 373 -7.28 -14.90 7.56
N PHE A 374 -6.61 -16.06 7.68
CA PHE A 374 -6.61 -17.11 6.65
C PHE A 374 -7.61 -18.24 6.92
N ASP A 375 -8.31 -18.22 8.05
CA ASP A 375 -9.12 -19.38 8.47
C ASP A 375 -10.29 -19.65 7.51
N ARG A 376 -10.95 -18.62 7.02
CA ARG A 376 -12.02 -18.78 6.04
C ARG A 376 -11.50 -19.39 4.74
N GLN A 377 -10.42 -18.85 4.17
CA GLN A 377 -9.83 -19.38 2.94
C GLN A 377 -9.33 -20.82 3.15
N ARG A 378 -8.77 -21.12 4.32
CA ARG A 378 -8.34 -22.47 4.66
C ARG A 378 -9.51 -23.45 4.71
N ALA A 379 -10.63 -23.05 5.32
CA ALA A 379 -11.83 -23.88 5.42
C ALA A 379 -12.45 -24.17 4.05
N LEU A 380 -12.40 -23.22 3.13
CA LEU A 380 -12.88 -23.38 1.75
C LEU A 380 -11.89 -24.16 0.87
N GLY A 381 -10.61 -24.22 1.24
CA GLY A 381 -9.52 -24.75 0.41
C GLY A 381 -8.81 -23.66 -0.41
N GLY A 382 -7.76 -24.05 -1.13
CA GLY A 382 -7.01 -23.15 -2.03
C GLY A 382 -6.26 -22.03 -1.32
N LEU A 383 -5.81 -22.22 -0.06
CA LEU A 383 -4.97 -21.23 0.63
C LEU A 383 -3.60 -21.16 -0.04
N PRO A 384 -3.19 -19.98 -0.57
CA PRO A 384 -1.91 -19.79 -1.24
C PRO A 384 -0.75 -19.72 -0.24
N LYS A 385 0.49 -19.74 -0.75
CA LYS A 385 1.67 -19.27 -0.01
C LYS A 385 1.68 -17.75 0.03
N VAL A 386 2.06 -17.18 1.18
CA VAL A 386 2.02 -15.72 1.38
C VAL A 386 3.38 -15.23 1.89
N VAL A 387 3.95 -14.24 1.24
CA VAL A 387 5.12 -13.50 1.73
C VAL A 387 4.70 -12.05 1.99
N SER A 388 4.46 -11.72 3.25
CA SER A 388 4.10 -10.38 3.69
C SER A 388 5.35 -9.57 3.99
N THR A 389 5.53 -8.45 3.28
CA THR A 389 6.66 -7.54 3.52
C THR A 389 6.16 -6.17 3.98
N ASN A 390 6.80 -5.61 5.00
CA ASN A 390 6.48 -4.28 5.51
C ASN A 390 7.76 -3.45 5.65
N SER A 391 7.67 -2.16 5.38
CA SER A 391 8.71 -1.21 5.76
C SER A 391 8.59 -0.85 7.25
N SER A 392 9.59 -0.15 7.79
CA SER A 392 9.50 0.40 9.13
C SER A 392 8.29 1.35 9.29
N SER A 393 7.95 2.08 8.23
CA SER A 393 6.80 3.00 8.24
C SER A 393 5.50 2.33 8.68
N GLU A 394 5.22 1.10 8.25
CA GLU A 394 3.98 0.39 8.59
C GLU A 394 3.86 0.03 10.06
N TYR A 395 4.99 -0.12 10.75
CA TYR A 395 5.00 -0.29 12.22
C TYR A 395 4.65 1.00 12.97
N TRP A 396 4.90 2.16 12.35
CA TRP A 396 4.60 3.48 12.92
C TRP A 396 3.20 3.98 12.57
N ARG A 397 2.71 3.70 11.37
CA ARG A 397 1.47 4.30 10.85
C ARG A 397 0.24 3.40 10.86
N ILE A 398 0.41 2.08 10.72
CA ILE A 398 -0.70 1.12 10.57
C ILE A 398 -0.47 -0.19 11.33
N GLU A 399 0.18 -0.11 12.48
CA GLU A 399 0.33 -1.14 13.53
C GLU A 399 0.71 -2.53 13.00
N SER A 400 1.74 -2.63 12.14
CA SER A 400 2.20 -3.93 11.59
C SER A 400 2.51 -4.97 12.66
N SER A 401 2.88 -4.57 13.88
CA SER A 401 3.12 -5.51 14.98
C SER A 401 1.92 -6.39 15.29
N LEU A 402 0.68 -5.93 15.09
CA LEU A 402 -0.54 -6.72 15.31
C LEU A 402 -0.67 -7.92 14.34
N THR A 403 0.15 -8.02 13.31
CA THR A 403 0.21 -9.22 12.47
C THR A 403 0.90 -10.40 13.15
N HIS A 404 1.65 -10.14 14.24
CA HIS A 404 2.46 -11.14 14.94
C HIS A 404 2.53 -10.95 16.47
N THR A 405 1.72 -10.05 17.04
CA THR A 405 1.52 -9.91 18.49
C THR A 405 0.05 -10.14 18.86
N ASP A 406 -0.21 -10.53 20.12
CA ASP A 406 -1.57 -10.57 20.63
C ASP A 406 -2.16 -9.15 20.76
N LEU A 407 -3.49 -9.04 20.87
CA LEU A 407 -4.17 -7.76 20.94
C LEU A 407 -3.95 -7.01 22.27
N ALA A 408 -3.46 -7.70 23.30
CA ALA A 408 -3.06 -7.10 24.57
C ALA A 408 -1.61 -6.58 24.54
N GLY A 409 -0.81 -6.97 23.53
CA GLY A 409 0.61 -6.59 23.39
C GLY A 409 1.50 -7.25 24.45
N LEU A 410 1.14 -8.44 24.93
CA LEU A 410 1.89 -9.12 25.98
C LEU A 410 2.82 -10.22 25.47
N ARG A 411 2.57 -10.74 24.26
CA ARG A 411 3.33 -11.86 23.70
C ARG A 411 3.30 -11.87 22.18
N ASP A 412 4.32 -12.49 21.60
CA ASP A 412 4.32 -12.86 20.19
C ASP A 412 3.30 -13.99 19.95
N VAL A 413 2.63 -13.98 18.79
CA VAL A 413 1.69 -15.03 18.38
C VAL A 413 2.25 -15.82 17.21
N PRO A 414 1.85 -17.10 17.04
CA PRO A 414 2.24 -17.88 15.89
C PRO A 414 1.78 -17.23 14.58
N VAL A 415 2.66 -17.24 13.59
CA VAL A 415 2.32 -16.89 12.21
C VAL A 415 1.93 -18.17 11.49
N ASP A 416 0.96 -18.10 10.58
CA ASP A 416 0.50 -19.24 9.79
C ASP A 416 1.68 -19.91 9.04
N PRO A 417 1.74 -21.26 8.98
CA PRO A 417 2.79 -21.97 8.26
C PRO A 417 2.89 -21.63 6.77
N ASN A 418 1.78 -21.15 6.16
CA ASN A 418 1.76 -20.69 4.77
C ASN A 418 2.16 -19.21 4.62
N GLU A 419 2.54 -18.53 5.71
CA GLU A 419 2.99 -17.14 5.66
C GLU A 419 4.44 -16.98 6.08
N ARG A 420 5.14 -16.03 5.45
CA ARG A 420 6.40 -15.42 5.93
C ARG A 420 6.20 -13.93 6.06
N ILE A 421 6.70 -13.35 7.15
CA ILE A 421 6.61 -11.90 7.40
C ILE A 421 8.01 -11.33 7.53
N TYR A 422 8.30 -10.26 6.76
CA TYR A 422 9.59 -9.57 6.77
C TYR A 422 9.39 -8.07 6.99
N LEU A 423 10.15 -7.53 7.95
CA LEU A 423 10.37 -6.09 8.10
C LEU A 423 11.59 -5.69 7.25
N PHE A 424 11.44 -4.73 6.37
CA PHE A 424 12.55 -4.02 5.73
C PHE A 424 12.97 -2.87 6.66
N ALA A 425 14.03 -3.11 7.43
CA ALA A 425 14.41 -2.24 8.54
C ALA A 425 14.88 -0.86 8.08
N GLY A 426 14.54 0.18 8.85
CA GLY A 426 14.96 1.56 8.62
C GLY A 426 14.41 2.20 7.34
N THR A 427 13.33 1.68 6.76
CA THR A 427 12.80 2.14 5.48
C THR A 427 11.47 2.90 5.63
N GLN A 428 11.20 3.81 4.72
CA GLN A 428 9.89 4.46 4.59
C GLN A 428 8.96 3.62 3.70
N HIS A 429 7.72 4.09 3.50
CA HIS A 429 6.68 3.37 2.75
C HIS A 429 7.08 3.00 1.31
N GLY A 430 7.65 3.92 0.57
CA GLY A 430 8.24 3.68 -0.75
C GLY A 430 9.76 3.65 -0.69
N PRO A 431 10.46 3.13 -1.72
CA PRO A 431 11.90 3.25 -1.83
C PRO A 431 12.34 4.70 -1.74
N GLY A 432 13.43 4.96 -1.02
CA GLY A 432 14.06 6.28 -0.93
C GLY A 432 15.22 6.41 -1.89
N ALA A 433 15.71 7.63 -2.09
CA ALA A 433 16.91 7.90 -2.88
C ALA A 433 17.59 9.20 -2.43
N PRO A 434 18.92 9.31 -2.51
CA PRO A 434 19.61 10.60 -2.46
C PRO A 434 19.23 11.47 -3.69
N PRO A 435 19.39 12.81 -3.62
CA PRO A 435 19.92 13.59 -2.51
C PRO A 435 18.92 13.78 -1.37
N LEU A 436 19.39 14.33 -0.24
CA LEU A 436 18.52 14.70 0.87
C LEU A 436 17.53 15.81 0.43
N GLY A 437 16.27 15.63 0.77
CA GLY A 437 15.20 16.59 0.54
C GLY A 437 14.18 16.52 1.66
N SER A 438 13.32 17.52 1.81
CA SER A 438 12.30 17.57 2.87
C SER A 438 10.90 17.91 2.35
N ASP A 439 10.76 18.22 1.06
CA ASP A 439 9.53 18.73 0.47
C ASP A 439 8.94 17.75 -0.53
N THR A 440 7.62 17.63 -0.52
CA THR A 440 6.87 16.86 -1.53
C THR A 440 6.33 17.78 -2.63
N PRO A 441 6.12 17.28 -3.85
CA PRO A 441 5.54 18.08 -4.94
C PRO A 441 4.11 18.60 -4.67
N TYR A 442 3.42 18.04 -3.65
CA TYR A 442 2.04 18.39 -3.29
C TYR A 442 1.93 19.26 -2.03
N GLY A 443 3.01 19.96 -1.65
CA GLY A 443 3.00 20.95 -0.57
C GLY A 443 3.10 20.40 0.84
N ALA A 444 3.28 19.10 1.02
CA ALA A 444 3.64 18.53 2.32
C ALA A 444 5.16 18.54 2.50
N ALA A 445 5.63 18.74 3.73
CA ALA A 445 7.05 18.75 4.04
C ALA A 445 7.35 18.06 5.38
N GLY A 446 8.53 17.46 5.47
CA GLY A 446 9.06 16.85 6.68
C GLY A 446 9.92 17.81 7.49
N ALA A 447 9.90 17.64 8.81
CA ALA A 447 10.80 18.37 9.70
C ALA A 447 12.25 17.85 9.66
N ASN A 448 12.44 16.61 9.17
CA ASN A 448 13.74 16.03 8.87
C ASN A 448 13.86 15.79 7.36
N SER A 449 15.10 15.60 6.87
CA SER A 449 15.31 15.12 5.50
C SER A 449 14.67 13.75 5.30
N PHE A 450 14.13 13.50 4.10
CA PHE A 450 13.43 12.27 3.76
C PHE A 450 14.38 11.06 3.79
N ASN A 451 13.80 9.89 4.07
CA ASN A 451 14.52 8.63 4.07
C ASN A 451 15.05 8.30 2.66
N THR A 452 16.33 7.90 2.58
CA THR A 452 17.04 7.63 1.33
C THR A 452 17.32 6.15 1.07
N VAL A 453 16.75 5.24 1.85
CA VAL A 453 17.00 3.80 1.71
C VAL A 453 16.16 3.22 0.58
N ASP A 454 16.83 2.69 -0.46
CA ASP A 454 16.19 1.93 -1.54
C ASP A 454 16.15 0.44 -1.20
N TYR A 455 14.98 -0.05 -0.84
CA TYR A 455 14.76 -1.45 -0.49
C TYR A 455 14.33 -2.34 -1.66
N SER A 456 14.36 -1.85 -2.89
CA SER A 456 13.96 -2.63 -4.07
C SER A 456 14.68 -3.97 -4.21
N PRO A 457 15.98 -4.12 -3.86
CA PRO A 457 16.66 -5.41 -3.87
C PRO A 457 16.05 -6.45 -2.91
N LEU A 458 15.60 -5.99 -1.72
CA LEU A 458 14.94 -6.88 -0.76
C LEU A 458 13.58 -7.38 -1.29
N LEU A 459 12.86 -6.52 -1.99
CA LEU A 459 11.55 -6.86 -2.55
C LEU A 459 11.67 -7.87 -3.70
N ARG A 460 12.70 -7.75 -4.56
CA ARG A 460 13.02 -8.74 -5.60
C ARG A 460 13.33 -10.11 -5.00
N SER A 461 14.14 -10.13 -3.97
CA SER A 461 14.45 -11.37 -3.24
C SER A 461 13.19 -12.01 -2.64
N ALA A 462 12.29 -11.22 -2.07
CA ALA A 462 11.02 -11.72 -1.53
C ALA A 462 10.15 -12.38 -2.62
N LEU A 463 10.09 -11.82 -3.85
CA LEU A 463 9.39 -12.43 -4.98
C LEU A 463 10.02 -13.77 -5.38
N VAL A 464 11.34 -13.83 -5.52
CA VAL A 464 12.06 -15.06 -5.89
C VAL A 464 11.89 -16.14 -4.83
N HIS A 465 11.86 -15.77 -3.55
CA HIS A 465 11.57 -16.73 -2.47
C HIS A 465 10.13 -17.24 -2.54
N LEU A 466 9.15 -16.39 -2.82
CA LEU A 466 7.77 -16.83 -2.99
C LEU A 466 7.62 -17.77 -4.19
N GLU A 467 8.25 -17.44 -5.32
CA GLU A 467 8.28 -18.28 -6.51
C GLU A 467 8.84 -19.67 -6.19
N ARG A 468 10.04 -19.75 -5.59
CA ARG A 468 10.68 -21.02 -5.21
C ARG A 468 9.84 -21.81 -4.22
N TRP A 469 9.13 -21.13 -3.32
CA TRP A 469 8.26 -21.80 -2.36
C TRP A 469 7.06 -22.45 -3.03
N VAL A 470 6.43 -21.76 -3.98
CA VAL A 470 5.28 -22.27 -4.74
C VAL A 470 5.71 -23.36 -5.72
N VAL A 471 6.71 -23.08 -6.56
CA VAL A 471 7.09 -23.94 -7.69
C VAL A 471 7.90 -25.16 -7.25
N ALA A 472 8.83 -24.99 -6.31
CA ALA A 472 9.78 -26.03 -5.90
C ALA A 472 9.62 -26.48 -4.45
N GLY A 473 8.69 -25.93 -3.68
CA GLY A 473 8.50 -26.24 -2.26
C GLY A 473 9.64 -25.77 -1.35
N VAL A 474 10.56 -24.94 -1.84
CA VAL A 474 11.69 -24.42 -1.07
C VAL A 474 11.22 -23.35 -0.10
N THR A 475 11.25 -23.66 1.17
CA THR A 475 10.79 -22.75 2.23
C THR A 475 11.66 -21.48 2.27
N PRO A 476 11.06 -20.27 2.23
CA PRO A 476 11.79 -19.02 2.36
C PRO A 476 12.51 -18.88 3.72
N PRO A 477 13.46 -17.94 3.86
CA PRO A 477 14.10 -17.63 5.13
C PRO A 477 13.10 -17.47 6.27
N PRO A 478 13.50 -17.71 7.54
CA PRO A 478 12.63 -17.51 8.69
C PRO A 478 12.08 -16.08 8.77
N HIS A 479 10.96 -15.87 9.49
CA HIS A 479 10.43 -14.55 9.76
C HIS A 479 11.50 -13.60 10.30
N ALA A 480 11.58 -12.41 9.76
CA ALA A 480 12.46 -11.35 10.22
C ALA A 480 11.62 -10.15 10.68
N ILE A 481 11.18 -10.18 11.92
CA ILE A 481 10.25 -9.23 12.55
C ILE A 481 10.73 -8.89 13.96
N PRO A 482 10.35 -7.73 14.52
CA PRO A 482 10.57 -7.43 15.93
C PRO A 482 9.75 -8.39 16.79
N LYS A 483 10.32 -8.86 17.90
CA LYS A 483 9.70 -9.82 18.82
C LYS A 483 9.72 -9.31 20.25
N LEU A 484 8.61 -9.47 20.97
CA LEU A 484 8.49 -9.20 22.39
C LEU A 484 9.35 -10.17 23.20
N GLY A 485 9.30 -11.46 22.85
CA GLY A 485 9.98 -12.52 23.58
C GLY A 485 11.50 -12.43 23.63
N ASN A 486 12.15 -11.70 22.72
CA ASN A 486 13.61 -11.49 22.71
C ASN A 486 14.03 -10.01 22.86
N GLY A 487 13.08 -9.11 23.18
CA GLY A 487 13.33 -7.70 23.41
C GLY A 487 13.65 -6.88 22.16
N THR A 488 13.48 -7.42 20.95
CA THR A 488 13.67 -6.66 19.70
C THR A 488 12.44 -5.85 19.30
N ALA A 489 11.27 -6.06 19.94
CA ALA A 489 10.11 -5.20 19.86
C ALA A 489 10.05 -4.28 21.07
N ILE A 490 10.00 -2.96 20.84
CA ILE A 490 9.89 -1.92 21.88
C ILE A 490 8.70 -1.00 21.59
N THR A 491 8.25 -0.26 22.58
CA THR A 491 7.18 0.73 22.38
C THR A 491 7.67 1.90 21.52
N ARG A 492 6.74 2.53 20.79
CA ARG A 492 7.03 3.78 20.05
C ARG A 492 7.62 4.87 20.95
N ALA A 493 7.11 5.01 22.19
CA ALA A 493 7.60 5.99 23.16
C ALA A 493 9.07 5.75 23.51
N THR A 494 9.47 4.49 23.75
CA THR A 494 10.86 4.11 24.01
C THR A 494 11.78 4.47 22.84
N ALA A 495 11.37 4.16 21.61
CA ALA A 495 12.13 4.49 20.42
C ALA A 495 12.28 6.02 20.22
N LEU A 496 11.18 6.79 20.37
CA LEU A 496 11.20 8.25 20.23
C LEU A 496 12.08 8.91 21.30
N HIS A 497 12.08 8.39 22.53
CA HIS A 497 12.96 8.89 23.60
C HIS A 497 14.44 8.70 23.24
N ALA A 498 14.83 7.52 22.74
CA ALA A 498 16.20 7.25 22.31
C ALA A 498 16.62 8.14 21.14
N LEU A 499 15.77 8.27 20.11
CA LEU A 499 16.05 9.09 18.92
C LEU A 499 16.09 10.59 19.21
N GLY A 500 15.36 11.06 20.23
CA GLY A 500 15.40 12.45 20.69
C GLY A 500 16.74 12.91 21.22
N SER A 501 17.68 11.99 21.48
CA SER A 501 19.07 12.32 21.86
C SER A 501 19.96 12.70 20.66
N ILE A 502 19.50 12.44 19.43
CA ILE A 502 20.25 12.76 18.21
C ILE A 502 20.11 14.25 17.89
N PRO A 503 21.21 15.01 17.83
CA PRO A 503 21.17 16.44 17.60
C PRO A 503 20.54 16.81 16.26
N GLY A 504 19.63 17.77 16.27
CA GLY A 504 18.94 18.26 15.08
C GLY A 504 17.84 17.34 14.54
N MET A 505 17.60 16.20 15.16
CA MET A 505 16.50 15.32 14.79
C MET A 505 15.17 15.81 15.41
N ALA A 506 14.23 16.22 14.59
CA ALA A 506 12.86 16.42 15.02
C ALA A 506 12.19 15.08 15.29
N VAL A 507 11.49 14.96 16.42
CA VAL A 507 10.78 13.72 16.80
C VAL A 507 9.26 13.92 16.82
N LEU A 508 8.53 12.82 16.60
CA LEU A 508 7.08 12.81 16.74
C LEU A 508 6.65 13.10 18.19
N ASN A 509 5.53 13.79 18.33
CA ASN A 509 4.85 13.78 19.60
C ASN A 509 4.13 12.41 19.75
N ALA A 510 4.54 11.61 20.72
CA ALA A 510 4.01 10.26 20.93
C ALA A 510 2.48 10.25 21.11
N SER A 511 1.89 11.30 21.73
CA SER A 511 0.44 11.44 21.91
C SER A 511 -0.31 11.83 20.63
N HIS A 512 0.37 12.34 19.62
CA HIS A 512 -0.20 12.70 18.31
C HIS A 512 0.03 11.64 17.23
N ALA A 513 0.79 10.59 17.53
CA ALA A 513 1.02 9.49 16.59
C ALA A 513 -0.31 8.78 16.29
N PRO A 514 -0.55 8.35 15.03
CA PRO A 514 -1.73 7.57 14.70
C PRO A 514 -1.77 6.28 15.51
N THR A 515 -2.91 5.97 16.09
CA THR A 515 -3.16 4.72 16.81
C THR A 515 -4.40 4.04 16.25
N LEU A 516 -4.52 2.75 16.46
CA LEU A 516 -5.69 1.96 16.10
C LEU A 516 -6.56 1.77 17.35
N PRO A 517 -7.63 2.57 17.55
CA PRO A 517 -8.53 2.38 18.68
C PRO A 517 -9.27 1.06 18.55
N ARG A 518 -9.65 0.48 19.69
CA ARG A 518 -10.60 -0.64 19.71
C ARG A 518 -11.95 -0.13 19.23
N PHE A 519 -12.71 -0.99 18.53
CA PHE A 519 -13.96 -0.53 17.98
C PHE A 519 -15.02 -1.61 17.89
N ASN A 520 -16.27 -1.15 17.76
CA ASN A 520 -17.44 -1.98 17.52
C ASN A 520 -17.93 -1.75 16.09
N PRO A 521 -17.85 -2.73 15.20
CA PRO A 521 -18.26 -2.57 13.81
C PRO A 521 -19.78 -2.39 13.63
N GLY A 522 -20.56 -2.69 14.64
CA GLY A 522 -22.02 -2.68 14.60
C GLY A 522 -22.61 -4.10 14.56
N PRO A 523 -23.92 -4.22 14.78
CA PRO A 523 -24.61 -5.51 14.77
C PRO A 523 -24.67 -6.12 13.35
N ASP A 524 -24.74 -5.27 12.33
CA ASP A 524 -25.03 -5.66 10.94
C ASP A 524 -23.74 -5.85 10.09
N ILE A 525 -22.61 -6.14 10.77
CA ILE A 525 -21.32 -6.35 10.09
C ILE A 525 -21.35 -7.56 9.14
N ALA A 526 -22.14 -8.58 9.48
CA ALA A 526 -22.27 -9.77 8.65
C ALA A 526 -22.94 -9.47 7.29
N GLU A 527 -23.78 -8.43 7.25
CA GLU A 527 -24.44 -7.93 6.05
C GLU A 527 -23.65 -6.82 5.35
N GLY A 528 -22.41 -6.57 5.81
CA GLY A 528 -21.51 -5.57 5.20
C GLY A 528 -21.76 -4.13 5.65
N HIS A 529 -22.63 -3.90 6.63
CA HIS A 529 -22.83 -2.59 7.22
C HIS A 529 -21.84 -2.34 8.36
N VAL A 530 -20.88 -1.45 8.11
CA VAL A 530 -19.90 -1.04 9.12
C VAL A 530 -20.31 0.34 9.65
N ARG A 531 -20.33 0.49 10.99
CA ARG A 531 -20.54 1.81 11.60
C ARG A 531 -19.49 2.79 11.09
N VAL A 532 -19.91 4.01 10.83
CA VAL A 532 -19.00 5.06 10.35
C VAL A 532 -17.90 5.35 11.39
N PRO A 533 -16.71 5.81 10.95
CA PRO A 533 -15.67 6.27 11.86
C PRO A 533 -16.20 7.26 12.89
N GLY A 534 -15.72 7.15 14.14
CA GLY A 534 -16.22 7.95 15.26
C GLY A 534 -17.29 7.26 16.08
N ASP A 535 -18.30 6.65 15.47
CA ASP A 535 -19.34 5.88 16.16
C ASP A 535 -18.89 4.46 16.51
N ARG A 536 -17.85 3.97 15.86
CA ARG A 536 -17.30 2.62 16.05
C ARG A 536 -16.15 2.53 17.05
N GLU A 537 -15.58 3.65 17.47
CA GLU A 537 -14.45 3.68 18.40
C GLU A 537 -14.94 3.49 19.84
N THR A 538 -14.56 2.39 20.50
CA THR A 538 -15.16 1.99 21.80
C THR A 538 -14.16 1.83 22.94
N GLY A 539 -12.88 2.11 22.74
CA GLY A 539 -11.91 1.87 23.81
C GLY A 539 -10.51 2.36 23.52
N PRO A 540 -9.57 2.06 24.42
CA PRO A 540 -8.17 2.44 24.25
C PRO A 540 -7.59 1.81 22.97
N ALA A 541 -6.56 2.45 22.42
CA ALA A 541 -5.86 1.94 21.25
C ALA A 541 -5.20 0.58 21.54
N TYR A 542 -5.09 -0.24 20.48
CA TYR A 542 -4.24 -1.42 20.53
C TYR A 542 -2.77 -1.00 20.72
N PRO A 543 -1.99 -1.76 21.50
CA PRO A 543 -0.56 -1.50 21.63
C PRO A 543 0.15 -1.65 20.29
N GLY A 544 1.01 -0.67 19.99
CA GLY A 544 1.86 -0.68 18.79
C GLY A 544 3.32 -0.80 19.17
N TYR A 545 4.03 -1.75 18.55
CA TYR A 545 5.45 -1.99 18.76
C TYR A 545 6.22 -1.69 17.48
N VAL A 546 7.49 -1.29 17.66
CA VAL A 546 8.46 -1.02 16.60
C VAL A 546 9.75 -1.79 16.89
N SER A 547 10.68 -1.86 15.94
CA SER A 547 11.99 -2.47 16.19
C SER A 547 12.75 -1.73 17.29
N ALA A 548 13.45 -2.46 18.12
CA ALA A 548 14.51 -1.90 18.98
C ALA A 548 15.62 -1.28 18.11
N LEU A 549 16.37 -0.37 18.70
CA LEU A 549 17.38 0.44 18.02
C LEU A 549 18.80 0.08 18.54
N ASP A 550 19.78 0.18 17.66
CA ASP A 550 21.20 0.14 18.02
C ASP A 550 21.70 1.50 18.53
N ALA A 551 22.99 1.58 18.82
CA ALA A 551 23.62 2.81 19.31
C ALA A 551 23.61 3.97 18.30
N ASP A 552 23.39 3.68 17.03
CA ASP A 552 23.27 4.66 15.95
C ASP A 552 21.83 5.12 15.70
N GLY A 553 20.88 4.56 16.46
CA GLY A 553 19.45 4.81 16.27
C GLY A 553 18.84 4.04 15.10
N ASN A 554 19.54 3.05 14.54
CA ASN A 554 19.03 2.20 13.46
C ASN A 554 18.36 0.94 14.00
N GLU A 555 17.34 0.45 13.29
CA GLU A 555 16.58 -0.73 13.68
C GLU A 555 17.42 -2.01 13.67
N VAL A 556 17.24 -2.86 14.69
CA VAL A 556 17.99 -4.13 14.85
C VAL A 556 17.25 -5.35 14.31
N ALA A 557 15.91 -5.30 14.22
CA ALA A 557 15.10 -6.39 13.68
C ALA A 557 14.84 -6.19 12.18
N GLY A 558 14.50 -7.27 11.48
CA GLY A 558 14.16 -7.25 10.05
C GLY A 558 15.33 -7.57 9.13
N TRP A 559 15.08 -7.48 7.82
CA TRP A 559 16.10 -7.51 6.78
C TRP A 559 16.79 -6.15 6.72
N ARG A 560 18.12 -6.14 6.88
CA ARG A 560 18.92 -4.94 7.05
C ARG A 560 19.90 -4.79 5.89
N LEU A 561 19.71 -3.74 5.10
CA LEU A 561 20.63 -3.34 4.04
C LEU A 561 21.95 -2.78 4.61
N PRO A 562 23.00 -2.65 3.78
CA PRO A 562 24.23 -1.95 4.16
C PRO A 562 24.00 -0.54 4.73
N ASP A 563 22.91 0.12 4.36
CA ASP A 563 22.45 1.39 4.93
C ASP A 563 22.41 1.38 6.46
N LEU A 564 22.06 0.24 7.07
CA LEU A 564 21.93 0.08 8.50
C LEU A 564 23.09 -0.73 9.12
N THR A 565 23.74 -1.62 8.35
CA THR A 565 24.80 -2.49 8.87
C THR A 565 26.21 -1.92 8.68
N VAL A 566 26.36 -0.97 7.77
CA VAL A 566 27.56 -0.14 7.51
C VAL A 566 27.10 1.32 7.33
N PRO A 567 26.53 1.94 8.40
CA PRO A 567 25.74 3.15 8.24
C PRO A 567 26.58 4.41 8.06
N LEU A 568 26.02 5.37 7.31
CA LEU A 568 26.46 6.77 7.23
C LEU A 568 25.47 7.74 7.89
N GLY A 569 24.40 7.20 8.48
CA GLY A 569 23.37 7.98 9.17
C GLY A 569 22.37 7.10 9.92
N THR A 570 21.42 7.75 10.56
CA THR A 570 20.25 7.11 11.16
C THR A 570 19.08 7.18 10.18
N HIS A 571 18.37 6.06 9.99
CA HIS A 571 17.23 5.94 9.10
C HIS A 571 16.00 5.51 9.89
N THR A 572 14.86 6.21 9.69
CA THR A 572 13.60 5.88 10.36
C THR A 572 12.47 5.70 9.35
N GLY A 573 11.44 4.95 9.72
CA GLY A 573 10.21 4.80 8.93
C GLY A 573 9.19 5.93 9.12
N TRP A 574 9.54 7.00 9.82
CA TRP A 574 8.66 8.12 10.14
C TRP A 574 9.38 9.47 10.04
N ASN A 575 8.60 10.53 9.84
CA ASN A 575 9.05 11.92 9.81
C ASN A 575 7.95 12.80 10.40
N PRO A 576 8.25 13.77 11.27
CA PRO A 576 7.26 14.76 11.69
C PRO A 576 6.92 15.72 10.55
N ARG A 577 5.71 16.26 10.55
CA ARG A 577 5.33 17.34 9.64
C ARG A 577 6.16 18.59 9.94
N ALA A 578 6.60 19.27 8.89
CA ALA A 578 7.28 20.55 9.01
C ALA A 578 6.33 21.63 9.56
N PRO A 579 6.80 22.55 10.42
CA PRO A 579 5.93 23.54 11.07
C PRO A 579 5.07 24.38 10.12
N HIS A 580 5.57 24.73 8.94
CA HIS A 580 4.85 25.54 7.97
C HIS A 580 3.69 24.81 7.27
N THR A 581 3.64 23.46 7.37
CA THR A 581 2.53 22.66 6.84
C THR A 581 1.47 22.32 7.89
N GLY A 582 1.60 22.88 9.10
CA GLY A 582 0.72 22.62 10.24
C GLY A 582 0.84 21.22 10.81
N GLY A 583 0.17 20.96 11.93
CA GLY A 583 0.20 19.64 12.58
C GLY A 583 1.56 19.28 13.17
N VAL A 584 2.23 20.23 13.82
CA VAL A 584 3.56 20.05 14.43
C VAL A 584 3.60 18.83 15.34
N GLY A 585 4.60 17.98 15.17
CA GLY A 585 4.77 16.74 15.93
C GLY A 585 3.86 15.59 15.49
N GLN A 586 2.97 15.81 14.51
CA GLN A 586 2.22 14.73 13.86
C GLN A 586 3.06 14.03 12.80
N LEU A 587 2.69 12.81 12.49
CA LEU A 587 3.32 12.01 11.44
C LEU A 587 3.06 12.63 10.05
N LEU A 588 4.11 12.84 9.26
CA LEU A 588 3.99 13.00 7.82
C LEU A 588 3.79 11.60 7.21
N ASP A 589 2.62 11.37 6.65
CA ASP A 589 2.21 10.04 6.20
C ASP A 589 3.15 9.47 5.13
N MET A 590 3.51 8.19 5.27
CA MET A 590 4.35 7.41 4.35
C MET A 590 5.83 7.81 4.24
N ILE A 591 6.25 8.89 4.84
CA ILE A 591 7.61 9.45 4.73
C ILE A 591 8.43 9.11 5.98
N GLY A 592 9.65 8.67 5.76
CA GLY A 592 10.66 8.44 6.80
C GLY A 592 11.71 9.54 6.87
N SER A 593 12.70 9.37 7.77
CA SER A 593 13.79 10.33 7.93
C SER A 593 15.15 9.69 7.67
N THR A 594 16.09 10.49 7.17
CA THR A 594 17.52 10.23 7.18
C THR A 594 18.24 11.37 7.88
N VAL A 595 19.03 11.03 8.90
CA VAL A 595 19.85 11.98 9.67
C VAL A 595 21.31 11.54 9.56
N PRO A 596 22.11 12.13 8.65
CA PRO A 596 23.52 11.78 8.46
C PRO A 596 24.34 11.91 9.74
N PHE A 597 25.41 11.14 9.86
CA PHE A 597 26.41 11.31 10.90
C PHE A 597 27.23 12.57 10.67
N SER A 598 27.79 13.12 11.72
CA SER A 598 28.83 14.15 11.61
C SER A 598 30.02 13.60 10.82
N ARG A 599 30.52 14.35 9.86
CA ARG A 599 31.65 13.90 9.01
C ARG A 599 32.94 13.76 9.78
N THR A 600 33.23 14.74 10.64
CA THR A 600 34.46 14.81 11.42
C THR A 600 34.19 14.75 12.92
N GLU A 601 35.23 14.40 13.69
CA GLU A 601 35.16 14.39 15.16
C GLU A 601 34.96 15.80 15.74
N ALA A 602 35.50 16.83 15.09
CA ALA A 602 35.28 18.23 15.46
C ALA A 602 33.79 18.62 15.31
N GLU A 603 33.16 18.25 14.19
CA GLU A 603 31.72 18.46 13.93
C GLU A 603 30.88 17.69 14.95
N ARG A 604 31.19 16.42 15.21
CA ARG A 604 30.51 15.58 16.18
C ARG A 604 30.51 16.22 17.57
N THR A 605 31.71 16.67 18.00
CA THR A 605 31.89 17.30 19.31
C THR A 605 31.11 18.62 19.40
N ALA A 606 31.17 19.45 18.35
CA ALA A 606 30.45 20.73 18.30
C ALA A 606 28.92 20.52 18.39
N LYS A 607 28.39 19.50 17.73
CA LYS A 607 26.98 19.13 17.77
C LYS A 607 26.59 18.33 19.03
N ARG A 608 27.56 17.84 19.80
CA ARG A 608 27.32 16.88 20.89
C ARG A 608 26.62 15.61 20.42
N ASP A 609 26.92 15.16 19.19
CA ASP A 609 26.32 13.95 18.64
C ASP A 609 26.85 12.71 19.37
N PRO A 610 25.99 11.87 19.97
CA PRO A 610 26.44 10.65 20.64
C PRO A 610 26.99 9.61 19.68
N ARG A 611 26.58 9.69 18.39
CA ARG A 611 26.99 8.75 17.36
C ARG A 611 28.43 9.06 16.89
N PRO A 612 29.31 8.07 16.68
CA PRO A 612 30.64 8.29 16.13
C PRO A 612 30.57 8.95 14.73
N SER A 613 31.53 9.83 14.44
CA SER A 613 31.63 10.50 13.13
C SER A 613 32.00 9.51 12.01
N VAL A 614 31.76 9.90 10.76
CA VAL A 614 32.15 9.11 9.58
C VAL A 614 33.65 8.81 9.60
N ALA A 615 34.50 9.84 9.89
CA ALA A 615 35.96 9.70 9.99
C ALA A 615 36.43 8.79 11.15
N ALA A 616 35.65 8.67 12.22
CA ALA A 616 35.95 7.73 13.30
C ALA A 616 35.56 6.28 12.95
N ARG A 617 34.68 6.08 11.99
CA ARG A 617 34.18 4.77 11.56
C ARG A 617 34.96 4.17 10.41
N TYR A 618 35.33 5.01 9.44
CA TYR A 618 35.95 4.61 8.18
C TYR A 618 37.16 5.48 7.91
N ALA A 619 38.31 4.85 7.71
CA ALA A 619 39.53 5.57 7.42
C ALA A 619 39.54 6.16 6.00
N SER A 620 38.78 5.55 5.07
CA SER A 620 38.63 6.02 3.70
C SER A 620 37.32 5.51 3.04
N ARG A 621 37.03 6.02 1.83
CA ARG A 621 35.94 5.54 0.99
C ARG A 621 36.12 4.05 0.65
N GLU A 622 37.34 3.66 0.35
CA GLU A 622 37.68 2.28 -0.01
C GLU A 622 37.37 1.32 1.14
N GLU A 623 37.78 1.66 2.38
CA GLU A 623 37.41 0.84 3.55
C GLU A 623 35.91 0.75 3.76
N TYR A 624 35.18 1.85 3.58
CA TYR A 624 33.73 1.84 3.66
C TYR A 624 33.13 0.85 2.63
N LEU A 625 33.55 0.95 1.37
CA LEU A 625 33.04 0.07 0.29
C LEU A 625 33.42 -1.39 0.50
N GLU A 626 34.60 -1.69 1.04
CA GLU A 626 34.99 -3.06 1.43
C GLU A 626 34.07 -3.62 2.53
N ARG A 627 33.70 -2.78 3.52
CA ARG A 627 32.75 -3.21 4.56
C ARG A 627 31.35 -3.42 3.99
N VAL A 628 30.92 -2.57 3.05
CA VAL A 628 29.67 -2.71 2.31
C VAL A 628 29.65 -4.02 1.53
N ASP A 629 30.70 -4.35 0.77
CA ASP A 629 30.75 -5.60 0.00
C ASP A 629 30.64 -6.84 0.90
N ARG A 630 31.35 -6.83 2.06
CA ARG A 630 31.18 -7.89 3.06
C ARG A 630 29.76 -7.97 3.64
N ALA A 631 29.08 -6.82 3.79
CA ALA A 631 27.68 -6.80 4.24
C ALA A 631 26.73 -7.31 3.17
N ILE A 632 26.94 -6.97 1.90
CA ILE A 632 26.18 -7.50 0.76
C ILE A 632 26.34 -9.03 0.69
N THR A 633 27.58 -9.54 0.80
CA THR A 633 27.83 -10.99 0.77
C THR A 633 27.04 -11.72 1.87
N ARG A 634 27.08 -11.20 3.12
CA ARG A 634 26.25 -11.78 4.20
C ARG A 634 24.76 -11.72 3.94
N ALA A 635 24.27 -10.65 3.31
CA ALA A 635 22.84 -10.51 2.98
C ALA A 635 22.43 -11.50 1.85
N ILE A 636 23.32 -11.75 0.89
CA ILE A 636 23.10 -12.76 -0.16
C ILE A 636 23.10 -14.17 0.45
N ASP A 637 24.07 -14.50 1.30
CA ASP A 637 24.15 -15.79 2.01
C ASP A 637 22.91 -16.05 2.88
N SER A 638 22.31 -14.96 3.41
CA SER A 638 21.06 -15.01 4.20
C SER A 638 19.80 -15.05 3.33
N GLY A 639 19.93 -14.91 2.02
CA GLY A 639 18.80 -14.86 1.08
C GLY A 639 18.04 -13.52 1.08
N TRP A 640 18.62 -12.42 1.57
CA TRP A 640 17.96 -11.11 1.63
C TRP A 640 18.14 -10.29 0.37
N ILE A 641 19.24 -10.51 -0.35
CA ILE A 641 19.59 -9.85 -1.61
C ILE A 641 19.91 -10.93 -2.65
N LEU A 642 19.54 -10.71 -3.90
CA LEU A 642 19.92 -11.57 -5.01
C LEU A 642 21.36 -11.26 -5.44
N GLU A 643 22.12 -12.26 -5.91
CA GLU A 643 23.48 -12.04 -6.42
C GLU A 643 23.49 -11.04 -7.60
N GLU A 644 22.45 -11.07 -8.45
CA GLU A 644 22.33 -10.13 -9.57
C GLU A 644 22.14 -8.67 -9.14
N ASP A 645 21.66 -8.40 -7.90
CA ASP A 645 21.48 -7.06 -7.34
C ASP A 645 22.73 -6.54 -6.59
N ARG A 646 23.82 -7.31 -6.48
CA ARG A 646 25.09 -6.90 -5.85
C ARG A 646 25.59 -5.55 -6.38
N GLY A 647 25.66 -5.42 -7.70
CA GLY A 647 26.11 -4.19 -8.36
C GLY A 647 25.20 -2.99 -8.06
N LEU A 648 23.90 -3.20 -8.01
CA LEU A 648 22.93 -2.17 -7.64
C LEU A 648 23.17 -1.67 -6.20
N VAL A 649 23.29 -2.59 -5.23
CA VAL A 649 23.49 -2.21 -3.81
C VAL A 649 24.84 -1.52 -3.61
N THR A 650 25.87 -1.93 -4.35
CA THR A 650 27.19 -1.26 -4.35
C THR A 650 27.06 0.17 -4.87
N SER A 651 26.42 0.37 -6.01
CA SER A 651 26.22 1.71 -6.59
C SER A 651 25.41 2.63 -5.68
N LEU A 652 24.38 2.11 -5.00
CA LEU A 652 23.63 2.86 -3.99
C LEU A 652 24.53 3.27 -2.80
N ALA A 653 25.46 2.43 -2.38
CA ALA A 653 26.41 2.76 -1.31
C ALA A 653 27.41 3.84 -1.74
N GLU A 654 27.90 3.79 -2.99
CA GLU A 654 28.75 4.84 -3.56
C GLU A 654 28.04 6.19 -3.58
N THR A 655 26.81 6.23 -4.08
CA THR A 655 25.98 7.44 -4.08
C THR A 655 25.76 8.01 -2.68
N ARG A 656 25.53 7.15 -1.67
CA ARG A 656 25.42 7.58 -0.28
C ARG A 656 26.71 8.17 0.28
N TRP A 657 27.86 7.56 -0.05
CA TRP A 657 29.14 8.12 0.38
C TRP A 657 29.34 9.53 -0.16
N GLU A 658 29.08 9.74 -1.45
CA GLU A 658 29.15 11.06 -2.07
C GLU A 658 28.19 12.07 -1.41
N ALA A 659 26.98 11.64 -1.10
CA ALA A 659 25.97 12.51 -0.50
C ALA A 659 26.25 12.87 0.97
N PHE A 660 26.86 11.96 1.78
CA PHE A 660 26.93 12.13 3.23
C PHE A 660 28.35 12.29 3.79
N ALA A 661 29.37 11.77 3.10
CA ALA A 661 30.76 11.75 3.57
C ALA A 661 31.69 12.71 2.82
N SER A 662 31.46 12.96 1.51
CA SER A 662 32.26 13.88 0.70
C SER A 662 31.85 15.34 0.91
N GLY A 663 32.79 16.28 0.77
CA GLY A 663 32.67 17.68 1.23
C GLY A 663 31.73 18.60 0.43
N ASP A 664 31.20 18.18 -0.72
CA ASP A 664 30.54 19.08 -1.68
C ASP A 664 29.00 19.09 -1.63
N GLY A 665 28.39 18.40 -0.68
CA GLY A 665 26.94 18.21 -0.57
C GLY A 665 26.25 18.92 0.61
N ALA A 666 26.63 20.14 0.95
CA ALA A 666 25.81 20.94 1.88
C ALA A 666 24.65 21.56 1.08
N PRO A 667 23.37 21.32 1.43
CA PRO A 667 22.30 22.19 0.93
C PRO A 667 22.53 23.61 1.46
N ALA A 668 22.42 24.60 0.56
CA ALA A 668 22.46 26.01 0.88
C ALA A 668 21.28 26.42 1.78
#